data_e8db03dc30f3f60ac15e641dffc77208
#
_entry.id   e8db03dc30f3f60ac15e641dffc77208
#
_cell.length_a   1.000
_cell.length_b   1.000
_cell.length_c   1.000
_cell.angle_alpha   90.00
_cell.angle_beta   90.00
_cell.angle_gamma   90.00
#
_symmetry.space_group_name_H-M   'P 1'
#
loop_
_entity.id
_entity.type
_entity.pdbx_description
1 polymer ?
#
loop_
_entity_poly.entity_id
_entity_poly.type
_entity_poly.pdbx_seq_one_letter_code
_entity_poly.pdbx_strand_id
1 'polypeptide(L)'
;MPPTVLLDPTPDRIIQLIRSGRNIFITGPGGTGKSTIVNRVNNEIMNINVTAMTGCAALLLECKAKTLHSWAGIGLGRDSTEKCIEHITKKSYLKKQWTSTRTLVIDEVSMLTPELFEKLDTIGRSVRKRPMVPFGGLQIIAVGDFCQLPPIPRDASGQEIEMKFLFESDIWDSSIQYVVLLTKIWRQKDPVYQKLLSEIRLGIVSEESEAVLRSRMNTNWRDESIRPTLLFSRNSEVDRVNSVNLVALEEEPVSFACKTTIESHRWALEHGNFSEAPDKNSDLVKFAVNKLDSDAPYLQDLVLKRGAQVMVLRNLDIKTGLVNGSRGIIVDFEPIRRFPIIKIMNGTTHTIEPYTWWSNDMPHVGRTQIPLRIAYASTIHKSQGASIDSALVDIGKTIFEYGQAYVALSRVRSLEGLHVHALDIKRIKTHPRVLEYYRMIDEIANANANAEAEAKAVASSDGAASGGGFVLTPVLESEAWALSNVHKSWLPLLNDILGTPEGIALEKFVSESRKNGIIYPKKDDVFAALRMDMSEVSVVILGQDPYHGPEQAMGLAFSVPDNVAAPPSLKNIMKEISSDLGVSCIKANLSSWTEQGVLLLNTLLTVEAGKPLSHAQKGWETITDRILKELSSKCSGIVFLLWGKTAQKKSALINGSQKHTILEAAHPSPLSAYNGFFGCKHFSKTNSILGAEKAIRWIE
;
A
#
# COMPACT_ATOMS: atom_id res chain seq x y z
N MET A 1 -10.04 9.85 2.59
CA MET A 1 -9.65 9.98 4.02
C MET A 1 -8.15 9.90 4.10
N PRO A 2 -7.47 10.73 4.89
CA PRO A 2 -6.02 10.62 5.01
C PRO A 2 -5.65 9.21 5.53
N PRO A 3 -4.57 8.63 5.04
CA PRO A 3 -4.12 7.31 5.47
C PRO A 3 -3.61 7.35 6.92
N THR A 4 -3.69 6.24 7.63
CA THR A 4 -3.04 6.11 8.94
C THR A 4 -1.53 6.08 8.76
N VAL A 5 -0.79 7.00 9.37
CA VAL A 5 0.68 7.08 9.27
C VAL A 5 1.32 6.37 10.46
N LEU A 6 2.24 5.44 10.16
CA LEU A 6 3.05 4.72 11.14
C LEU A 6 4.51 5.13 10.97
N LEU A 7 5.11 5.68 12.02
CA LEU A 7 6.51 6.11 12.06
C LEU A 7 7.40 4.94 12.50
N ASP A 8 8.36 4.57 11.67
CA ASP A 8 9.35 3.50 11.91
C ASP A 8 8.78 2.22 12.58
N PRO A 9 7.65 1.67 12.10
CA PRO A 9 7.12 0.44 12.67
C PRO A 9 8.12 -0.72 12.47
N THR A 10 8.08 -1.68 13.38
CA THR A 10 8.90 -2.88 13.22
C THR A 10 8.51 -3.64 11.94
N PRO A 11 9.47 -4.35 11.28
CA PRO A 11 9.16 -5.15 10.12
C PRO A 11 8.02 -6.15 10.37
N ASP A 12 7.92 -6.73 11.57
CA ASP A 12 6.84 -7.65 11.95
C ASP A 12 5.48 -6.95 11.93
N ARG A 13 5.41 -5.70 12.39
CA ARG A 13 4.17 -4.91 12.34
C ARG A 13 3.73 -4.64 10.90
N ILE A 14 4.68 -4.35 10.00
CA ILE A 14 4.39 -4.17 8.58
C ILE A 14 3.83 -5.47 7.98
N ILE A 15 4.45 -6.61 8.27
CA ILE A 15 3.98 -7.92 7.81
C ILE A 15 2.58 -8.23 8.34
N GLN A 16 2.28 -7.92 9.61
CA GLN A 16 0.93 -8.09 10.18
C GLN A 16 -0.12 -7.25 9.44
N LEU A 17 0.19 -5.99 9.13
CA LEU A 17 -0.70 -5.12 8.35
C LEU A 17 -0.94 -5.69 6.95
N ILE A 18 0.09 -6.19 6.28
CA ILE A 18 -0.05 -6.82 4.97
C ILE A 18 -0.92 -8.09 5.06
N ARG A 19 -0.70 -8.93 6.06
CA ARG A 19 -1.53 -10.13 6.31
C ARG A 19 -3.00 -9.80 6.56
N SER A 20 -3.29 -8.64 7.15
CA SER A 20 -4.67 -8.16 7.36
C SER A 20 -5.37 -7.67 6.07
N GLY A 21 -4.68 -7.71 4.92
CA GLY A 21 -5.25 -7.34 3.62
C GLY A 21 -5.31 -5.83 3.37
N ARG A 22 -4.58 -5.01 4.14
CA ARG A 22 -4.56 -3.56 3.98
C ARG A 22 -3.64 -3.13 2.85
N ASN A 23 -4.07 -2.14 2.08
CA ASN A 23 -3.21 -1.47 1.10
C ASN A 23 -2.31 -0.47 1.84
N ILE A 24 -1.02 -0.49 1.51
CA ILE A 24 -0.01 0.23 2.28
C ILE A 24 0.91 0.98 1.33
N PHE A 25 1.28 2.21 1.70
CA PHE A 25 2.39 2.93 1.09
C PHE A 25 3.59 2.91 2.04
N ILE A 26 4.71 2.31 1.63
CA ILE A 26 5.96 2.27 2.38
C ILE A 26 6.90 3.31 1.78
N THR A 27 7.20 4.35 2.54
CA THR A 27 8.01 5.48 2.09
C THR A 27 9.11 5.84 3.09
N GLY A 28 10.00 6.72 2.66
CA GLY A 28 11.12 7.24 3.45
C GLY A 28 12.35 7.48 2.59
N PRO A 29 13.39 8.13 3.13
CA PRO A 29 14.63 8.44 2.45
C PRO A 29 15.31 7.24 1.78
N GLY A 30 16.20 7.51 0.83
CA GLY A 30 17.10 6.50 0.28
C GLY A 30 17.94 5.85 1.38
N GLY A 31 18.03 4.51 1.38
CA GLY A 31 18.85 3.81 2.38
C GLY A 31 18.13 3.43 3.67
N THR A 32 16.81 3.63 3.79
CA THR A 32 16.01 3.24 4.96
C THR A 32 15.58 1.76 4.99
N GLY A 33 15.98 0.96 4.00
CA GLY A 33 15.72 -0.48 4.02
C GLY A 33 14.40 -0.89 3.35
N LYS A 34 13.76 -0.05 2.53
CA LYS A 34 12.53 -0.37 1.78
C LYS A 34 12.64 -1.68 1.00
N SER A 35 13.71 -1.88 0.23
CA SER A 35 13.91 -3.11 -0.55
C SER A 35 14.10 -4.35 0.33
N THR A 36 14.69 -4.20 1.53
CA THR A 36 14.79 -5.29 2.52
C THR A 36 13.40 -5.71 3.01
N ILE A 37 12.52 -4.74 3.25
CA ILE A 37 11.12 -5.02 3.61
C ILE A 37 10.40 -5.72 2.46
N VAL A 38 10.57 -5.26 1.21
CA VAL A 38 9.99 -5.91 0.01
C VAL A 38 10.42 -7.37 -0.10
N ASN A 39 11.72 -7.66 0.08
CA ASN A 39 12.24 -9.03 0.04
C ASN A 39 11.65 -9.88 1.17
N ARG A 40 11.51 -9.32 2.36
CA ARG A 40 10.88 -10.02 3.48
C ARG A 40 9.39 -10.30 3.21
N VAL A 41 8.66 -9.32 2.70
CA VAL A 41 7.25 -9.46 2.29
C VAL A 41 7.10 -10.56 1.24
N ASN A 42 8.00 -10.61 0.24
CA ASN A 42 8.02 -11.66 -0.78
C ASN A 42 8.21 -13.07 -0.18
N ASN A 43 9.02 -13.20 0.85
CA ASN A 43 9.32 -14.49 1.46
C ASN A 43 8.23 -14.97 2.44
N GLU A 44 7.49 -14.04 3.07
CA GLU A 44 6.54 -14.37 4.14
C GLU A 44 5.05 -14.31 3.71
N ILE A 45 4.74 -13.70 2.56
CA ILE A 45 3.36 -13.54 2.08
C ILE A 45 3.10 -14.47 0.90
N MET A 46 2.01 -15.24 0.97
CA MET A 46 1.60 -16.16 -0.10
C MET A 46 0.83 -15.42 -1.21
N ASN A 47 0.92 -15.95 -2.44
CA ASN A 47 0.23 -15.41 -3.62
C ASN A 47 0.55 -13.93 -3.90
N ILE A 48 1.82 -13.58 -3.70
CA ILE A 48 2.37 -12.25 -3.94
C ILE A 48 3.02 -12.17 -5.32
N ASN A 49 2.95 -11.00 -5.94
CA ASN A 49 3.80 -10.64 -7.06
C ASN A 49 4.51 -9.32 -6.74
N VAL A 50 5.82 -9.30 -6.94
CA VAL A 50 6.64 -8.10 -6.75
C VAL A 50 6.93 -7.49 -8.10
N THR A 51 6.70 -6.20 -8.22
CA THR A 51 6.94 -5.45 -9.44
C THR A 51 7.71 -4.16 -9.15
N ALA A 52 8.36 -3.62 -10.16
CA ALA A 52 9.00 -2.30 -10.10
C ALA A 52 8.68 -1.50 -11.38
N MET A 53 8.87 -0.19 -11.34
CA MET A 53 8.59 0.67 -12.48
C MET A 53 9.60 0.47 -13.63
N THR A 54 10.84 0.07 -13.32
CA THR A 54 11.89 -0.15 -14.34
C THR A 54 12.46 -1.57 -14.27
N GLY A 55 12.97 -2.07 -15.39
CA GLY A 55 13.65 -3.38 -15.44
C GLY A 55 14.86 -3.42 -14.50
N CYS A 56 15.65 -2.35 -14.45
CA CYS A 56 16.79 -2.26 -13.54
C CYS A 56 16.36 -2.38 -12.07
N ALA A 57 15.31 -1.68 -11.65
CA ALA A 57 14.79 -1.75 -10.29
C ALA A 57 14.25 -3.16 -9.97
N ALA A 58 13.51 -3.79 -10.90
CA ALA A 58 13.02 -5.15 -10.72
C ALA A 58 14.14 -6.18 -10.53
N LEU A 59 15.27 -6.00 -11.23
CA LEU A 59 16.43 -6.89 -11.13
C LEU A 59 17.25 -6.68 -9.85
N LEU A 60 17.17 -5.48 -9.25
CA LEU A 60 17.82 -5.18 -7.95
C LEU A 60 17.11 -5.83 -6.77
N LEU A 61 15.83 -6.14 -6.92
CA LEU A 61 15.08 -6.91 -5.93
C LEU A 61 15.48 -8.38 -6.00
N GLU A 62 15.94 -8.95 -4.91
CA GLU A 62 16.42 -10.36 -4.82
C GLU A 62 15.28 -11.39 -4.89
N CYS A 63 14.17 -11.03 -5.50
CA CYS A 63 13.00 -11.85 -5.77
C CYS A 63 12.74 -11.89 -7.27
N LYS A 64 11.87 -12.80 -7.73
CA LYS A 64 11.51 -12.90 -9.17
C LYS A 64 10.62 -11.73 -9.60
N ALA A 65 11.05 -10.48 -9.35
CA ALA A 65 10.31 -9.29 -9.68
C ALA A 65 10.26 -9.05 -11.19
N LYS A 66 9.16 -8.47 -11.66
CA LYS A 66 8.92 -8.05 -13.06
C LYS A 66 8.72 -6.55 -13.12
N THR A 67 8.80 -5.95 -14.32
CA THR A 67 8.25 -4.60 -14.48
C THR A 67 6.74 -4.63 -14.30
N LEU A 68 6.17 -3.56 -13.74
CA LEU A 68 4.72 -3.42 -13.55
C LEU A 68 3.96 -3.60 -14.86
N HIS A 69 4.46 -3.00 -15.95
CA HIS A 69 3.90 -3.12 -17.29
C HIS A 69 3.86 -4.57 -17.79
N SER A 70 4.95 -5.32 -17.56
CA SER A 70 5.04 -6.73 -17.92
C SER A 70 4.08 -7.60 -17.11
N TRP A 71 4.02 -7.37 -15.79
CA TRP A 71 3.10 -8.09 -14.92
C TRP A 71 1.66 -7.81 -15.31
N ALA A 72 1.29 -6.56 -15.52
CA ALA A 72 -0.07 -6.18 -15.87
C ALA A 72 -0.50 -6.64 -17.29
N GLY A 73 0.46 -6.96 -18.17
CA GLY A 73 0.18 -7.36 -19.55
C GLY A 73 -0.31 -6.22 -20.45
N ILE A 74 0.09 -4.98 -20.14
CA ILE A 74 -0.37 -3.75 -20.81
C ILE A 74 0.63 -3.17 -21.82
N GLY A 75 1.69 -3.91 -22.16
CA GLY A 75 2.74 -3.43 -23.05
C GLY A 75 3.41 -2.17 -22.53
N LEU A 76 3.47 -1.10 -23.34
CA LEU A 76 3.99 0.21 -22.93
C LEU A 76 2.95 1.10 -22.21
N GLY A 77 1.75 0.58 -21.92
CA GLY A 77 0.68 1.32 -21.26
C GLY A 77 -0.07 2.34 -22.14
N ARG A 78 0.24 2.41 -23.44
CA ARG A 78 -0.31 3.40 -24.39
C ARG A 78 -1.69 3.05 -24.91
N ASP A 79 -2.07 1.77 -24.92
CA ASP A 79 -3.40 1.32 -25.37
C ASP A 79 -4.50 1.80 -24.42
N SER A 80 -5.73 1.92 -24.94
CA SER A 80 -6.89 2.25 -24.12
C SER A 80 -7.14 1.17 -23.05
N THR A 81 -7.81 1.53 -21.97
CA THR A 81 -8.13 0.60 -20.88
C THR A 81 -8.95 -0.59 -21.37
N GLU A 82 -9.91 -0.35 -22.28
CA GLU A 82 -10.77 -1.37 -22.88
C GLU A 82 -9.96 -2.39 -23.69
N LYS A 83 -9.02 -1.92 -24.54
CA LYS A 83 -8.12 -2.78 -25.30
C LYS A 83 -7.23 -3.63 -24.39
N CYS A 84 -6.72 -3.05 -23.31
CA CYS A 84 -5.95 -3.79 -22.31
C CYS A 84 -6.79 -4.89 -21.64
N ILE A 85 -8.03 -4.59 -21.24
CA ILE A 85 -8.95 -5.56 -20.64
C ILE A 85 -9.26 -6.70 -21.62
N GLU A 86 -9.54 -6.38 -22.87
CA GLU A 86 -9.78 -7.36 -23.92
C GLU A 86 -8.57 -8.28 -24.12
N HIS A 87 -7.38 -7.70 -24.26
CA HIS A 87 -6.12 -8.44 -24.39
C HIS A 87 -5.86 -9.39 -23.21
N ILE A 88 -6.00 -8.90 -21.97
CA ILE A 88 -5.82 -9.68 -20.76
C ILE A 88 -6.84 -10.81 -20.66
N THR A 89 -8.09 -10.53 -21.01
CA THR A 89 -9.18 -11.50 -20.92
C THR A 89 -9.03 -12.62 -21.93
N LYS A 90 -8.56 -12.32 -23.16
CA LYS A 90 -8.28 -13.29 -24.22
C LYS A 90 -7.11 -14.22 -23.90
N LYS A 91 -6.12 -13.76 -23.13
CA LYS A 91 -4.94 -14.54 -22.76
C LYS A 91 -5.12 -15.21 -21.40
N SER A 92 -5.33 -16.53 -21.39
CA SER A 92 -5.63 -17.30 -20.17
C SER A 92 -4.59 -17.12 -19.06
N TYR A 93 -3.30 -17.05 -19.40
CA TYR A 93 -2.22 -16.87 -18.43
C TYR A 93 -2.24 -15.47 -17.78
N LEU A 94 -2.51 -14.39 -18.54
CA LEU A 94 -2.65 -13.03 -17.99
C LEU A 94 -3.88 -12.94 -17.08
N LYS A 95 -5.02 -13.48 -17.53
CA LYS A 95 -6.23 -13.53 -16.73
C LYS A 95 -5.98 -14.29 -15.41
N LYS A 96 -5.33 -15.45 -15.48
CA LYS A 96 -4.94 -16.23 -14.29
C LYS A 96 -4.03 -15.42 -13.37
N GLN A 97 -3.03 -14.71 -13.90
CA GLN A 97 -2.12 -13.86 -13.14
C GLN A 97 -2.89 -12.79 -12.36
N TRP A 98 -3.79 -12.04 -13.01
CA TRP A 98 -4.64 -11.04 -12.35
C TRP A 98 -5.57 -11.64 -11.29
N THR A 99 -6.13 -12.83 -11.52
CA THR A 99 -7.13 -13.45 -10.63
C THR A 99 -6.50 -14.21 -9.46
N SER A 100 -5.32 -14.81 -9.65
CA SER A 100 -4.63 -15.60 -8.61
C SER A 100 -3.74 -14.75 -7.68
N THR A 101 -3.28 -13.58 -8.14
CA THR A 101 -2.49 -12.67 -7.31
C THR A 101 -3.37 -12.10 -6.19
N ARG A 102 -2.96 -12.28 -4.95
CA ARG A 102 -3.62 -11.68 -3.78
C ARG A 102 -3.02 -10.32 -3.44
N THR A 103 -1.69 -10.22 -3.48
CA THR A 103 -0.94 -9.02 -3.10
C THR A 103 0.00 -8.62 -4.24
N LEU A 104 -0.06 -7.37 -4.67
CA LEU A 104 0.84 -6.78 -5.65
C LEU A 104 1.71 -5.73 -4.96
N VAL A 105 3.02 -5.95 -4.99
CA VAL A 105 4.00 -4.93 -4.58
C VAL A 105 4.41 -4.14 -5.81
N ILE A 106 4.42 -2.82 -5.69
CA ILE A 106 4.89 -1.90 -6.73
C ILE A 106 6.03 -1.08 -6.12
N ASP A 107 7.28 -1.38 -6.50
CA ASP A 107 8.44 -0.63 -6.05
C ASP A 107 8.78 0.54 -6.98
N GLU A 108 9.46 1.54 -6.47
CA GLU A 108 9.82 2.81 -7.14
C GLU A 108 8.58 3.57 -7.67
N VAL A 109 7.51 3.66 -6.83
CA VAL A 109 6.24 4.30 -7.23
C VAL A 109 6.34 5.80 -7.51
N SER A 110 7.46 6.45 -7.19
CA SER A 110 7.71 7.85 -7.57
C SER A 110 7.65 8.07 -9.08
N MET A 111 7.89 7.02 -9.87
CA MET A 111 7.85 7.04 -11.33
C MET A 111 6.48 6.58 -11.90
N LEU A 112 5.53 6.21 -11.06
CA LEU A 112 4.20 5.76 -11.48
C LEU A 112 3.28 6.97 -11.64
N THR A 113 2.63 7.08 -12.80
CA THR A 113 1.68 8.17 -13.06
C THR A 113 0.29 7.85 -12.49
N PRO A 114 -0.52 8.87 -12.12
CA PRO A 114 -1.91 8.71 -11.71
C PRO A 114 -2.74 7.92 -12.73
N GLU A 115 -2.60 8.28 -14.01
CA GLU A 115 -3.38 7.68 -15.10
C GLU A 115 -3.10 6.17 -15.24
N LEU A 116 -1.85 5.75 -15.04
CA LEU A 116 -1.50 4.33 -15.08
C LEU A 116 -2.06 3.59 -13.85
N PHE A 117 -2.03 4.23 -12.68
CA PHE A 117 -2.58 3.64 -11.45
C PHE A 117 -4.10 3.46 -11.54
N GLU A 118 -4.82 4.46 -12.04
CA GLU A 118 -6.26 4.41 -12.30
C GLU A 118 -6.64 3.39 -13.38
N LYS A 119 -5.81 3.29 -14.43
CA LYS A 119 -5.94 2.24 -15.44
C LYS A 119 -5.83 0.84 -14.83
N LEU A 120 -4.86 0.61 -13.94
CA LEU A 120 -4.70 -0.66 -13.24
C LEU A 120 -5.89 -0.99 -12.33
N ASP A 121 -6.45 0.01 -11.64
CA ASP A 121 -7.67 -0.15 -10.85
C ASP A 121 -8.84 -0.61 -11.72
N THR A 122 -9.08 0.08 -12.82
CA THR A 122 -10.17 -0.25 -13.76
C THR A 122 -10.02 -1.65 -14.35
N ILE A 123 -8.80 -2.03 -14.76
CA ILE A 123 -8.47 -3.37 -15.23
C ILE A 123 -8.74 -4.40 -14.14
N GLY A 124 -8.26 -4.14 -12.91
CA GLY A 124 -8.46 -5.03 -11.78
C GLY A 124 -9.93 -5.29 -11.47
N ARG A 125 -10.73 -4.22 -11.40
CA ARG A 125 -12.19 -4.29 -11.18
C ARG A 125 -12.88 -5.16 -12.26
N SER A 126 -12.53 -4.96 -13.52
CA SER A 126 -13.12 -5.68 -14.64
C SER A 126 -12.70 -7.15 -14.67
N VAL A 127 -11.39 -7.44 -14.69
CA VAL A 127 -10.85 -8.81 -14.86
C VAL A 127 -11.19 -9.71 -13.68
N ARG A 128 -11.21 -9.16 -12.44
CA ARG A 128 -11.55 -9.88 -11.22
C ARG A 128 -13.05 -9.89 -10.92
N LYS A 129 -13.87 -9.25 -11.77
CA LYS A 129 -15.34 -9.17 -11.67
C LYS A 129 -15.82 -8.59 -10.31
N ARG A 130 -15.15 -7.56 -9.82
CA ARG A 130 -15.49 -6.86 -8.58
C ARG A 130 -15.50 -5.34 -8.80
N PRO A 131 -16.48 -4.79 -9.52
CA PRO A 131 -16.47 -3.39 -9.96
C PRO A 131 -16.52 -2.37 -8.81
N MET A 132 -17.08 -2.75 -7.66
CA MET A 132 -17.24 -1.85 -6.51
C MET A 132 -16.03 -1.85 -5.55
N VAL A 133 -15.04 -2.71 -5.77
CA VAL A 133 -13.89 -2.85 -4.87
C VAL A 133 -12.63 -2.34 -5.56
N PRO A 134 -11.85 -1.44 -4.95
CA PRO A 134 -10.59 -0.96 -5.52
C PRO A 134 -9.71 -2.13 -6.00
N PHE A 135 -9.15 -1.99 -7.20
CA PHE A 135 -8.33 -3.01 -7.89
C PHE A 135 -9.00 -4.39 -8.01
N GLY A 136 -10.35 -4.46 -7.89
CA GLY A 136 -11.06 -5.74 -7.84
C GLY A 136 -10.71 -6.60 -6.62
N GLY A 137 -10.25 -5.98 -5.53
CA GLY A 137 -9.81 -6.66 -4.31
C GLY A 137 -8.39 -7.24 -4.40
N LEU A 138 -7.57 -6.78 -5.34
CA LEU A 138 -6.12 -6.98 -5.33
C LEU A 138 -5.52 -6.02 -4.29
N GLN A 139 -4.80 -6.58 -3.32
CA GLN A 139 -4.10 -5.78 -2.33
C GLN A 139 -2.88 -5.09 -2.96
N ILE A 140 -2.70 -3.79 -2.73
CA ILE A 140 -1.60 -2.99 -3.26
C ILE A 140 -0.64 -2.60 -2.13
N ILE A 141 0.64 -2.90 -2.33
CA ILE A 141 1.75 -2.41 -1.50
C ILE A 141 2.60 -1.50 -2.37
N ALA A 142 2.40 -0.20 -2.24
CA ALA A 142 3.18 0.81 -2.93
C ALA A 142 4.47 1.08 -2.14
N VAL A 143 5.63 1.13 -2.82
CA VAL A 143 6.93 1.34 -2.17
C VAL A 143 7.72 2.39 -2.94
N GLY A 144 8.27 3.40 -2.26
CA GLY A 144 9.08 4.42 -2.91
C GLY A 144 9.28 5.69 -2.09
N ASP A 145 9.86 6.70 -2.73
CA ASP A 145 10.10 8.03 -2.14
C ASP A 145 9.83 9.09 -3.21
N PHE A 146 8.77 9.87 -3.06
CA PHE A 146 8.38 10.90 -4.03
C PHE A 146 9.40 12.05 -4.16
N CYS A 147 10.33 12.20 -3.21
CA CYS A 147 11.45 13.12 -3.33
C CYS A 147 12.54 12.62 -4.30
N GLN A 148 12.44 11.38 -4.79
CA GLN A 148 13.32 10.85 -5.85
C GLN A 148 12.80 11.27 -7.23
N LEU A 149 13.21 10.54 -8.28
CA LEU A 149 12.84 10.90 -9.66
C LEU A 149 11.32 10.81 -9.87
N PRO A 150 10.71 11.88 -10.39
CA PRO A 150 9.30 11.89 -10.73
C PRO A 150 9.02 11.06 -12.00
N PRO A 151 7.74 10.78 -12.33
CA PRO A 151 7.38 10.22 -13.60
C PRO A 151 7.73 11.20 -14.74
N ILE A 152 8.01 10.67 -15.93
CA ILE A 152 8.15 11.49 -17.13
C ILE A 152 6.81 11.42 -17.86
N PRO A 153 5.93 12.42 -17.68
CA PRO A 153 4.58 12.37 -18.24
C PRO A 153 4.65 12.63 -19.74
N ARG A 154 4.13 11.66 -20.51
CA ARG A 154 3.96 11.79 -21.95
C ARG A 154 2.58 11.28 -22.33
N ASP A 155 1.91 12.00 -23.21
CA ASP A 155 0.66 11.54 -23.78
C ASP A 155 0.85 10.34 -24.75
N ALA A 156 -0.24 9.83 -25.32
CA ALA A 156 -0.20 8.74 -26.28
C ALA A 156 0.60 9.10 -27.56
N SER A 157 0.75 10.38 -27.89
CA SER A 157 1.56 10.90 -29.01
C SER A 157 3.02 11.05 -28.68
N GLY A 158 3.40 10.96 -27.38
CA GLY A 158 4.75 11.16 -26.87
C GLY A 158 5.11 12.62 -26.55
N GLN A 159 4.13 13.55 -26.58
CA GLN A 159 4.30 14.92 -26.12
C GLN A 159 4.33 14.99 -24.58
N GLU A 160 5.16 15.87 -24.04
CA GLU A 160 5.20 16.12 -22.60
C GLU A 160 3.91 16.82 -22.16
N ILE A 161 3.28 16.26 -21.12
CA ILE A 161 2.09 16.81 -20.49
C ILE A 161 2.44 17.33 -19.09
N GLU A 162 1.49 18.00 -18.44
CA GLU A 162 1.69 18.44 -17.06
C GLU A 162 2.03 17.26 -16.14
N MET A 163 3.10 17.42 -15.36
CA MET A 163 3.53 16.39 -14.40
C MET A 163 2.56 16.29 -13.24
N LYS A 164 2.05 15.08 -13.01
CA LYS A 164 1.26 14.73 -11.83
C LYS A 164 1.93 13.61 -11.06
N PHE A 165 1.86 13.68 -9.74
CA PHE A 165 2.38 12.65 -8.85
C PHE A 165 1.30 11.61 -8.52
N LEU A 166 1.71 10.40 -8.19
CA LEU A 166 0.79 9.31 -7.88
C LEU A 166 -0.21 9.65 -6.76
N PHE A 167 0.22 10.40 -5.74
CA PHE A 167 -0.65 10.84 -4.64
C PHE A 167 -1.72 11.87 -5.06
N GLU A 168 -1.67 12.38 -6.28
CA GLU A 168 -2.68 13.27 -6.87
C GLU A 168 -3.74 12.49 -7.68
N SER A 169 -3.66 11.15 -7.69
CA SER A 169 -4.70 10.32 -8.30
C SER A 169 -6.01 10.37 -7.50
N ASP A 170 -7.13 10.47 -8.19
CA ASP A 170 -8.48 10.50 -7.58
C ASP A 170 -8.78 9.25 -6.72
N ILE A 171 -8.05 8.16 -6.96
CA ILE A 171 -8.24 6.91 -6.22
C ILE A 171 -7.16 6.65 -5.15
N TRP A 172 -6.11 7.50 -5.03
CA TRP A 172 -5.02 7.28 -4.09
C TRP A 172 -5.51 7.19 -2.65
N ASP A 173 -6.20 8.21 -2.16
CA ASP A 173 -6.70 8.30 -0.78
C ASP A 173 -7.74 7.23 -0.45
N SER A 174 -8.52 6.79 -1.44
CA SER A 174 -9.48 5.71 -1.27
C SER A 174 -8.83 4.31 -1.33
N SER A 175 -7.64 4.21 -1.93
CA SER A 175 -6.94 2.95 -2.13
C SER A 175 -5.92 2.66 -1.05
N ILE A 176 -5.17 3.66 -0.56
CA ILE A 176 -4.09 3.49 0.43
C ILE A 176 -4.62 3.78 1.84
N GLN A 177 -4.65 2.76 2.69
CA GLN A 177 -5.15 2.87 4.06
C GLN A 177 -4.07 3.21 5.09
N TYR A 178 -2.82 2.80 4.83
CA TYR A 178 -1.70 3.03 5.73
C TYR A 178 -0.51 3.59 4.99
N VAL A 179 0.18 4.54 5.62
CA VAL A 179 1.51 4.99 5.21
C VAL A 179 2.51 4.55 6.28
N VAL A 180 3.51 3.82 5.85
CA VAL A 180 4.67 3.44 6.68
C VAL A 180 5.80 4.39 6.34
N LEU A 181 6.10 5.31 7.25
CA LEU A 181 7.17 6.29 7.11
C LEU A 181 8.43 5.76 7.81
N LEU A 182 9.45 5.42 7.01
CA LEU A 182 10.76 4.98 7.51
C LEU A 182 11.71 6.17 7.56
N THR A 183 12.30 6.45 8.71
CA THR A 183 13.22 7.58 8.90
C THR A 183 14.66 7.15 9.10
N LYS A 184 14.88 5.94 9.65
CA LYS A 184 16.20 5.45 9.98
C LYS A 184 17.01 5.04 8.74
N ILE A 185 18.07 5.78 8.46
CA ILE A 185 18.98 5.51 7.35
C ILE A 185 20.01 4.46 7.77
N TRP A 186 20.09 3.36 7.01
CA TRP A 186 21.03 2.25 7.26
C TRP A 186 22.22 2.24 6.29
N ARG A 187 22.06 2.82 5.09
CA ARG A 187 23.09 2.81 4.04
C ARG A 187 24.28 3.66 4.40
N GLN A 188 24.06 4.86 4.88
CA GLN A 188 25.08 5.79 5.31
C GLN A 188 25.19 5.75 6.83
N LYS A 189 26.45 5.68 7.36
CA LYS A 189 26.72 5.62 8.79
C LYS A 189 27.16 6.98 9.37
N ASP A 190 27.70 7.86 8.51
CA ASP A 190 28.19 9.17 8.90
C ASP A 190 27.01 10.14 9.14
N PRO A 191 26.89 10.71 10.36
CA PRO A 191 25.82 11.65 10.69
C PRO A 191 25.84 12.93 9.85
N VAL A 192 27.01 13.42 9.46
CA VAL A 192 27.16 14.61 8.62
C VAL A 192 26.58 14.34 7.25
N TYR A 193 26.86 13.16 6.68
CA TYR A 193 26.33 12.77 5.39
C TYR A 193 24.82 12.51 5.46
N GLN A 194 24.33 11.90 6.54
CA GLN A 194 22.88 11.72 6.73
C GLN A 194 22.15 13.06 6.82
N LYS A 195 22.69 14.05 7.55
CA LYS A 195 22.13 15.41 7.61
C LYS A 195 22.08 16.04 6.23
N LEU A 196 23.21 16.02 5.51
CA LEU A 196 23.32 16.52 4.14
C LEU A 196 22.25 15.92 3.23
N LEU A 197 22.12 14.60 3.20
CA LEU A 197 21.13 13.91 2.36
C LEU A 197 19.69 14.23 2.76
N SER A 198 19.43 14.41 4.04
CA SER A 198 18.10 14.77 4.54
C SER A 198 17.69 16.17 4.10
N GLU A 199 18.61 17.14 4.15
CA GLU A 199 18.38 18.50 3.65
C GLU A 199 18.17 18.51 2.12
N ILE A 200 19.05 17.85 1.38
CA ILE A 200 18.99 17.79 -0.09
C ILE A 200 17.69 17.09 -0.55
N ARG A 201 17.24 16.07 0.18
CA ARG A 201 15.97 15.42 -0.09
C ARG A 201 14.80 16.41 -0.09
N LEU A 202 14.85 17.40 0.78
CA LEU A 202 13.84 18.45 0.89
C LEU A 202 14.12 19.66 0.00
N GLY A 203 15.20 19.62 -0.80
CA GLY A 203 15.61 20.76 -1.63
C GLY A 203 16.18 21.93 -0.82
N ILE A 204 16.61 21.68 0.41
CA ILE A 204 17.22 22.65 1.31
C ILE A 204 18.73 22.41 1.32
N VAL A 205 19.52 23.47 1.35
CA VAL A 205 20.98 23.38 1.51
C VAL A 205 21.39 24.45 2.52
N SER A 206 21.72 24.00 3.74
CA SER A 206 22.31 24.89 4.77
C SER A 206 23.73 25.27 4.40
N GLU A 207 24.26 26.32 5.01
CA GLU A 207 25.68 26.73 4.83
C GLU A 207 26.65 25.59 5.18
N GLU A 208 26.34 24.80 6.21
CA GLU A 208 27.13 23.63 6.58
C GLU A 208 27.11 22.55 5.48
N SER A 209 25.95 22.24 4.95
CA SER A 209 25.78 21.26 3.86
C SER A 209 26.45 21.73 2.57
N GLU A 210 26.38 23.02 2.27
CA GLU A 210 27.12 23.63 1.14
C GLU A 210 28.62 23.48 1.35
N ALA A 211 29.14 23.79 2.52
CA ALA A 211 30.57 23.65 2.85
C ALA A 211 31.04 22.19 2.66
N VAL A 212 30.23 21.22 3.11
CA VAL A 212 30.49 19.77 2.91
C VAL A 212 30.57 19.45 1.41
N LEU A 213 29.60 19.87 0.60
CA LEU A 213 29.61 19.62 -0.85
C LEU A 213 30.81 20.29 -1.53
N ARG A 214 31.17 21.53 -1.16
CA ARG A 214 32.33 22.24 -1.71
C ARG A 214 33.64 21.55 -1.31
N SER A 215 33.77 20.99 -0.12
CA SER A 215 34.95 20.22 0.28
C SER A 215 35.16 18.98 -0.59
N ARG A 216 34.08 18.41 -1.18
CA ARG A 216 34.13 17.24 -2.05
C ARG A 216 34.46 17.57 -3.50
N MET A 217 34.56 18.85 -3.88
CA MET A 217 34.95 19.27 -5.23
C MET A 217 36.45 19.14 -5.46
N ASN A 218 37.28 19.27 -4.43
CA ASN A 218 38.74 19.31 -4.51
C ASN A 218 39.40 18.01 -4.00
N THR A 219 38.74 16.88 -4.17
CA THR A 219 39.28 15.60 -3.77
C THR A 219 40.24 15.01 -4.78
N ASN A 220 41.29 14.31 -4.29
CA ASN A 220 42.34 13.75 -5.15
C ASN A 220 42.00 12.34 -5.65
N TRP A 221 40.81 12.16 -6.25
CA TRP A 221 40.32 10.87 -6.75
C TRP A 221 41.08 10.35 -7.98
N ARG A 222 41.86 11.23 -8.64
CA ARG A 222 42.60 10.88 -9.89
C ARG A 222 43.72 9.87 -9.65
N ASP A 223 44.22 9.82 -8.42
CA ASP A 223 45.32 8.91 -8.01
C ASP A 223 44.74 7.54 -7.55
N GLU A 224 43.42 7.38 -7.48
CA GLU A 224 42.80 6.12 -7.15
C GLU A 224 42.96 5.12 -8.30
N SER A 225 43.35 3.89 -7.97
CA SER A 225 43.47 2.80 -8.95
C SER A 225 42.14 2.46 -9.63
N ILE A 226 41.04 2.65 -8.92
CA ILE A 226 39.67 2.52 -9.45
C ILE A 226 39.01 3.89 -9.33
N ARG A 227 38.88 4.60 -10.43
CA ARG A 227 38.32 5.95 -10.45
C ARG A 227 36.85 5.97 -10.08
N PRO A 228 36.34 7.06 -9.46
CA PRO A 228 34.90 7.24 -9.20
C PRO A 228 34.07 7.09 -10.49
N THR A 229 32.91 6.46 -10.40
CA THR A 229 31.98 6.43 -11.53
C THR A 229 31.33 7.81 -11.72
N LEU A 230 31.44 8.38 -12.91
CA LEU A 230 30.77 9.64 -13.24
C LEU A 230 29.26 9.43 -13.37
N LEU A 231 28.46 10.21 -12.63
CA LEU A 231 27.02 10.16 -12.70
C LEU A 231 26.49 11.34 -13.52
N PHE A 232 25.93 11.04 -14.70
CA PHE A 232 25.35 12.01 -15.62
C PHE A 232 23.81 11.89 -15.68
N SER A 233 23.19 12.96 -16.12
CA SER A 233 21.75 13.00 -16.35
C SER A 233 21.33 12.35 -17.69
N ARG A 234 22.22 12.28 -18.69
CA ARG A 234 21.93 11.85 -20.08
C ARG A 234 22.76 10.64 -20.51
N ASN A 235 22.13 9.72 -21.28
CA ASN A 235 22.82 8.54 -21.82
C ASN A 235 23.96 8.92 -22.80
N SER A 236 23.76 9.92 -23.64
CA SER A 236 24.79 10.32 -24.65
C SER A 236 26.13 10.71 -24.02
N GLU A 237 26.13 11.33 -22.84
CA GLU A 237 27.35 11.68 -22.11
C GLU A 237 28.02 10.43 -21.53
N VAL A 238 27.20 9.49 -20.98
CA VAL A 238 27.68 8.22 -20.45
C VAL A 238 28.34 7.39 -21.55
N ASP A 239 27.69 7.25 -22.70
CA ASP A 239 28.18 6.43 -23.80
C ASP A 239 29.48 7.03 -24.36
N ARG A 240 29.55 8.36 -24.50
CA ARG A 240 30.77 9.05 -24.91
C ARG A 240 31.92 8.81 -23.95
N VAL A 241 31.70 8.98 -22.65
CA VAL A 241 32.77 8.81 -21.65
C VAL A 241 33.26 7.38 -21.59
N ASN A 242 32.34 6.42 -21.58
CA ASN A 242 32.69 5.00 -21.54
C ASN A 242 33.46 4.57 -22.79
N SER A 243 33.02 5.00 -23.97
CA SER A 243 33.69 4.70 -25.25
C SER A 243 35.09 5.32 -25.34
N VAL A 244 35.24 6.62 -25.00
CA VAL A 244 36.53 7.30 -25.03
C VAL A 244 37.55 6.62 -24.10
N ASN A 245 37.14 6.28 -22.86
CA ASN A 245 38.07 5.63 -21.93
C ASN A 245 38.41 4.20 -22.35
N LEU A 246 37.46 3.45 -22.93
CA LEU A 246 37.71 2.08 -23.41
C LEU A 246 38.64 2.10 -24.64
N VAL A 247 38.47 3.06 -25.56
CA VAL A 247 39.32 3.21 -26.74
C VAL A 247 40.74 3.64 -26.36
N ALA A 248 40.87 4.49 -25.35
CA ALA A 248 42.17 4.96 -24.86
C ALA A 248 43.06 3.85 -24.25
N LEU A 249 42.53 2.68 -23.96
CA LEU A 249 43.33 1.52 -23.55
C LEU A 249 43.96 0.87 -24.79
N GLU A 250 45.29 0.75 -24.82
CA GLU A 250 46.04 0.13 -25.90
C GLU A 250 45.94 -1.39 -25.97
N GLU A 251 45.28 -2.02 -24.99
CA GLU A 251 45.12 -3.46 -24.86
C GLU A 251 44.15 -4.06 -25.91
N GLU A 252 44.35 -5.32 -26.24
CA GLU A 252 43.49 -6.06 -27.16
C GLU A 252 42.08 -6.28 -26.62
N PRO A 253 41.06 -6.02 -27.44
CA PRO A 253 39.66 -6.18 -27.01
C PRO A 253 39.24 -7.65 -26.93
N VAL A 254 38.55 -8.02 -25.89
CA VAL A 254 37.85 -9.32 -25.75
C VAL A 254 36.35 -9.10 -25.82
N SER A 255 35.71 -9.73 -26.80
CA SER A 255 34.27 -9.58 -27.06
C SER A 255 33.48 -10.76 -26.54
N PHE A 256 32.37 -10.47 -25.91
CA PHE A 256 31.41 -11.45 -25.37
C PHE A 256 30.02 -11.19 -25.97
N ALA A 257 29.63 -12.04 -26.92
CA ALA A 257 28.26 -12.01 -27.47
C ALA A 257 27.29 -12.71 -26.53
N CYS A 258 26.14 -12.10 -26.29
CA CYS A 258 25.09 -12.70 -25.50
C CYS A 258 24.51 -13.93 -26.19
N LYS A 259 24.37 -15.04 -25.47
CA LYS A 259 23.89 -16.32 -26.01
C LYS A 259 22.47 -16.61 -25.52
N THR A 260 21.59 -17.08 -26.41
CA THR A 260 20.30 -17.62 -26.02
C THR A 260 20.47 -19.03 -25.46
N THR A 261 20.00 -19.27 -24.25
CA THR A 261 20.03 -20.54 -23.56
C THR A 261 18.61 -21.06 -23.39
N ILE A 262 18.38 -22.33 -23.77
CA ILE A 262 17.09 -23.01 -23.57
C ILE A 262 17.37 -24.25 -22.72
N GLU A 263 16.72 -24.34 -21.56
CA GLU A 263 16.80 -25.52 -20.67
C GLU A 263 15.66 -26.49 -20.98
N SER A 264 15.92 -27.46 -21.86
CA SER A 264 14.95 -28.48 -22.27
C SER A 264 14.41 -29.31 -21.10
N HIS A 265 15.25 -29.57 -20.08
CA HIS A 265 14.81 -30.28 -18.88
C HIS A 265 13.76 -29.51 -18.06
N ARG A 266 13.93 -28.21 -17.87
CA ARG A 266 12.92 -27.34 -17.24
C ARG A 266 11.62 -27.29 -18.04
N TRP A 267 11.73 -27.22 -19.36
CA TRP A 267 10.57 -27.28 -20.23
C TRP A 267 9.76 -28.56 -20.03
N ALA A 268 10.45 -29.72 -20.01
CA ALA A 268 9.83 -31.03 -19.81
C ALA A 268 9.12 -31.16 -18.46
N LEU A 269 9.70 -30.58 -17.38
CA LEU A 269 9.10 -30.58 -16.06
C LEU A 269 7.80 -29.73 -15.99
N GLU A 270 7.72 -28.62 -16.76
CA GLU A 270 6.58 -27.73 -16.74
C GLU A 270 5.45 -28.17 -17.68
N HIS A 271 5.76 -28.88 -18.80
CA HIS A 271 4.81 -29.21 -19.88
C HIS A 271 4.57 -30.72 -20.08
N GLY A 272 5.15 -31.55 -19.21
CA GLY A 272 5.08 -33.02 -19.31
C GLY A 272 6.19 -33.63 -20.18
N ASN A 273 6.53 -34.90 -19.88
CA ASN A 273 7.71 -35.58 -20.42
C ASN A 273 7.77 -35.81 -21.94
N PHE A 274 6.78 -35.35 -22.71
CA PHE A 274 6.66 -35.60 -24.14
C PHE A 274 6.65 -34.34 -25.02
N SER A 275 6.78 -33.14 -24.44
CA SER A 275 6.85 -31.92 -25.22
C SER A 275 8.31 -31.56 -25.55
N GLU A 276 8.64 -31.45 -26.84
CA GLU A 276 9.93 -30.94 -27.27
C GLU A 276 10.12 -29.49 -26.83
N ALA A 277 11.36 -29.15 -26.43
CA ALA A 277 11.69 -27.75 -26.11
C ALA A 277 11.45 -26.88 -27.37
N PRO A 278 10.95 -25.65 -27.20
CA PRO A 278 10.67 -24.78 -28.33
C PRO A 278 11.97 -24.52 -29.13
N ASP A 279 11.83 -24.47 -30.45
CA ASP A 279 12.94 -24.07 -31.32
C ASP A 279 13.41 -22.65 -30.97
N LYS A 280 14.72 -22.45 -30.97
CA LYS A 280 15.37 -21.13 -30.74
C LYS A 280 14.87 -20.06 -31.69
N ASN A 281 14.43 -20.43 -32.88
CA ASN A 281 13.90 -19.53 -33.94
C ASN A 281 12.40 -19.32 -33.87
N SER A 282 11.68 -19.99 -32.95
CA SER A 282 10.25 -19.80 -32.79
C SER A 282 9.91 -18.37 -32.38
N ASP A 283 8.77 -17.87 -32.80
CA ASP A 283 8.32 -16.51 -32.48
C ASP A 283 8.14 -16.29 -30.95
N LEU A 284 7.77 -17.33 -30.24
CA LEU A 284 7.67 -17.31 -28.78
C LEU A 284 9.03 -17.10 -28.12
N VAL A 285 10.07 -17.82 -28.56
CA VAL A 285 11.44 -17.64 -28.04
C VAL A 285 11.97 -16.28 -28.42
N LYS A 286 11.78 -15.83 -29.66
CA LYS A 286 12.16 -14.47 -30.11
C LYS A 286 11.51 -13.40 -29.26
N PHE A 287 10.20 -13.53 -28.98
CA PHE A 287 9.50 -12.60 -28.09
C PHE A 287 10.10 -12.53 -26.69
N ALA A 288 10.37 -13.70 -26.07
CA ALA A 288 10.98 -13.77 -24.73
C ALA A 288 12.39 -13.18 -24.71
N VAL A 289 13.20 -13.44 -25.75
CA VAL A 289 14.54 -12.90 -25.94
C VAL A 289 14.51 -11.39 -26.11
N ASN A 290 13.69 -10.85 -27.01
CA ASN A 290 13.57 -9.41 -27.24
C ASN A 290 13.16 -8.67 -25.95
N LYS A 291 12.26 -9.27 -25.18
CA LYS A 291 11.84 -8.71 -23.90
C LYS A 291 12.95 -8.75 -22.86
N LEU A 292 13.70 -9.85 -22.75
CA LEU A 292 14.88 -9.92 -21.89
C LEU A 292 15.92 -8.87 -22.30
N ASP A 293 16.19 -8.74 -23.59
CA ASP A 293 17.20 -7.78 -24.09
C ASP A 293 16.78 -6.31 -23.88
N SER A 294 15.45 -6.02 -23.81
CA SER A 294 14.96 -4.67 -23.48
C SER A 294 15.02 -4.35 -22.00
N ASP A 295 14.81 -5.34 -21.13
CA ASP A 295 14.63 -5.14 -19.69
C ASP A 295 15.91 -5.39 -18.88
N ALA A 296 16.87 -6.12 -19.45
CA ALA A 296 18.07 -6.58 -18.72
C ALA A 296 19.20 -5.52 -18.70
N PRO A 297 20.06 -5.57 -17.67
CA PRO A 297 21.15 -4.61 -17.49
C PRO A 297 22.38 -4.93 -18.35
N TYR A 298 22.44 -6.11 -18.96
CA TYR A 298 23.58 -6.54 -19.78
C TYR A 298 23.57 -5.89 -21.17
N LEU A 299 24.74 -5.94 -21.83
CA LEU A 299 24.87 -5.60 -23.24
C LEU A 299 24.84 -6.87 -24.10
N GLN A 300 24.19 -6.82 -25.27
CA GLN A 300 24.18 -7.95 -26.19
C GLN A 300 25.59 -8.27 -26.68
N ASP A 301 26.36 -7.23 -27.02
CA ASP A 301 27.76 -7.31 -27.39
C ASP A 301 28.58 -6.53 -26.36
N LEU A 302 29.25 -7.24 -25.46
CA LEU A 302 30.09 -6.66 -24.43
C LEU A 302 31.56 -6.74 -24.86
N VAL A 303 32.19 -5.58 -25.01
CA VAL A 303 33.63 -5.48 -25.31
C VAL A 303 34.35 -5.02 -24.05
N LEU A 304 35.37 -5.81 -23.65
CA LEU A 304 36.19 -5.54 -22.48
C LEU A 304 37.67 -5.51 -22.88
N LYS A 305 38.47 -4.70 -22.17
CA LYS A 305 39.94 -4.66 -22.30
C LYS A 305 40.56 -4.78 -20.92
N ARG A 306 41.78 -5.29 -20.84
CA ARG A 306 42.59 -5.22 -19.61
C ARG A 306 42.75 -3.74 -19.23
N GLY A 307 42.65 -3.44 -17.92
CA GLY A 307 42.65 -2.05 -17.43
C GLY A 307 41.28 -1.36 -17.49
N ALA A 308 40.27 -1.97 -18.13
CA ALA A 308 38.95 -1.35 -18.21
C ALA A 308 38.24 -1.37 -16.84
N GLN A 309 37.67 -0.21 -16.50
CA GLN A 309 36.87 -0.09 -15.29
C GLN A 309 35.45 -0.65 -15.54
N VAL A 310 35.04 -1.55 -14.68
CA VAL A 310 33.77 -2.29 -14.81
C VAL A 310 32.95 -2.24 -13.52
N MET A 311 31.65 -2.50 -13.67
CA MET A 311 30.73 -2.65 -12.58
C MET A 311 30.02 -4.00 -12.69
N VAL A 312 29.89 -4.69 -11.54
CA VAL A 312 29.16 -5.95 -11.41
C VAL A 312 27.65 -5.69 -11.47
N LEU A 313 26.92 -6.48 -12.24
CA LEU A 313 25.50 -6.28 -12.50
C LEU A 313 24.58 -7.15 -11.63
N ARG A 314 25.15 -8.00 -10.76
CA ARG A 314 24.40 -8.88 -9.86
C ARG A 314 25.16 -9.18 -8.57
N ASN A 315 24.45 -9.66 -7.56
CA ASN A 315 25.06 -10.24 -6.38
C ASN A 315 25.60 -11.62 -6.77
N LEU A 316 26.94 -11.74 -6.90
CA LEU A 316 27.63 -12.98 -7.25
C LEU A 316 28.14 -13.68 -5.99
N ASP A 317 28.75 -12.93 -5.07
CA ASP A 317 29.19 -13.42 -3.78
C ASP A 317 29.12 -12.30 -2.71
N ILE A 318 28.11 -12.39 -1.87
CA ILE A 318 27.87 -11.40 -0.81
C ILE A 318 28.97 -11.42 0.26
N LYS A 319 29.56 -12.60 0.53
CA LYS A 319 30.57 -12.76 1.58
C LYS A 319 31.89 -12.07 1.24
N THR A 320 32.28 -12.09 -0.02
CA THR A 320 33.49 -11.42 -0.51
C THR A 320 33.25 -9.98 -0.96
N GLY A 321 31.99 -9.48 -0.90
CA GLY A 321 31.61 -8.15 -1.33
C GLY A 321 31.45 -7.99 -2.85
N LEU A 322 31.39 -9.11 -3.59
CA LEU A 322 31.14 -9.11 -5.03
C LEU A 322 29.64 -9.03 -5.29
N VAL A 323 29.10 -7.82 -5.12
CA VAL A 323 27.66 -7.54 -5.19
C VAL A 323 27.33 -6.60 -6.33
N ASN A 324 26.07 -6.49 -6.66
CA ASN A 324 25.59 -5.54 -7.65
C ASN A 324 26.01 -4.11 -7.30
N GLY A 325 26.60 -3.40 -8.27
CA GLY A 325 27.17 -2.08 -8.07
C GLY A 325 28.65 -2.10 -7.63
N SER A 326 29.22 -3.25 -7.28
CA SER A 326 30.66 -3.37 -6.98
C SER A 326 31.48 -2.99 -8.21
N ARG A 327 32.47 -2.12 -8.01
CA ARG A 327 33.34 -1.64 -9.07
C ARG A 327 34.68 -2.32 -9.00
N GLY A 328 35.27 -2.54 -10.16
CA GLY A 328 36.58 -3.12 -10.29
C GLY A 328 37.27 -2.75 -11.57
N ILE A 329 38.52 -3.18 -11.69
CA ILE A 329 39.32 -3.08 -12.91
C ILE A 329 39.58 -4.49 -13.42
N ILE A 330 39.49 -4.69 -14.72
CA ILE A 330 39.93 -5.93 -15.36
C ILE A 330 41.43 -6.00 -15.27
N VAL A 331 41.94 -6.96 -14.51
CA VAL A 331 43.36 -7.16 -14.34
C VAL A 331 43.91 -8.14 -15.38
N ASP A 332 43.13 -9.13 -15.80
CA ASP A 332 43.48 -10.11 -16.81
C ASP A 332 42.25 -10.84 -17.36
N PHE A 333 42.45 -11.76 -18.28
CA PHE A 333 41.48 -12.75 -18.76
C PHE A 333 42.02 -14.16 -18.55
N GLU A 334 41.16 -15.06 -18.05
CA GLU A 334 41.52 -16.47 -17.86
C GLU A 334 42.00 -17.07 -19.20
N PRO A 335 43.12 -17.85 -19.21
CA PRO A 335 43.77 -18.28 -20.44
C PRO A 335 42.91 -19.12 -21.39
N ILE A 336 42.05 -20.01 -20.87
CA ILE A 336 41.32 -20.98 -21.68
C ILE A 336 39.91 -20.44 -22.07
N ARG A 337 39.11 -20.05 -21.08
CA ARG A 337 37.72 -19.62 -21.29
C ARG A 337 37.62 -18.14 -21.59
N ARG A 338 38.72 -17.39 -21.40
CA ARG A 338 38.78 -15.92 -21.59
C ARG A 338 37.85 -15.15 -20.67
N PHE A 339 37.42 -15.73 -19.52
CA PHE A 339 36.59 -15.02 -18.57
C PHE A 339 37.36 -13.86 -17.92
N PRO A 340 36.73 -12.68 -17.72
CA PRO A 340 37.43 -11.55 -17.15
C PRO A 340 37.76 -11.78 -15.67
N ILE A 341 38.99 -11.44 -15.29
CA ILE A 341 39.46 -11.43 -13.90
C ILE A 341 39.46 -9.98 -13.45
N ILE A 342 38.62 -9.65 -12.46
CA ILE A 342 38.51 -8.30 -11.95
C ILE A 342 39.10 -8.17 -10.54
N LYS A 343 39.74 -7.06 -10.26
CA LYS A 343 40.10 -6.62 -8.91
C LYS A 343 39.12 -5.58 -8.44
N ILE A 344 38.38 -5.86 -7.36
CA ILE A 344 37.39 -4.93 -6.81
C ILE A 344 38.01 -4.00 -5.78
N MET A 345 37.26 -2.95 -5.36
CA MET A 345 37.78 -1.88 -4.49
C MET A 345 38.32 -2.37 -3.15
N ASN A 346 37.80 -3.47 -2.59
CA ASN A 346 38.31 -4.04 -1.34
C ASN A 346 39.66 -4.80 -1.51
N GLY A 347 40.21 -4.80 -2.73
CA GLY A 347 41.49 -5.41 -3.06
C GLY A 347 41.42 -6.89 -3.47
N THR A 348 40.26 -7.55 -3.33
CA THR A 348 40.11 -8.96 -3.74
C THR A 348 39.97 -9.11 -5.25
N THR A 349 40.44 -10.26 -5.77
CA THR A 349 40.40 -10.57 -7.19
C THR A 349 39.48 -11.72 -7.46
N HIS A 350 38.63 -11.60 -8.49
CA HIS A 350 37.59 -12.57 -8.83
C HIS A 350 37.55 -12.84 -10.32
N THR A 351 37.42 -14.10 -10.71
CA THR A 351 37.07 -14.49 -12.08
C THR A 351 35.57 -14.42 -12.24
N ILE A 352 35.09 -13.69 -13.27
CA ILE A 352 33.66 -13.48 -13.51
C ILE A 352 33.17 -14.44 -14.58
N GLU A 353 32.40 -15.40 -14.17
CA GLU A 353 31.76 -16.37 -15.06
C GLU A 353 30.49 -15.80 -15.71
N PRO A 354 30.10 -16.31 -16.90
CA PRO A 354 28.83 -15.96 -17.52
C PRO A 354 27.64 -16.28 -16.62
N TYR A 355 26.67 -15.40 -16.62
CA TYR A 355 25.42 -15.55 -15.89
C TYR A 355 24.25 -15.61 -16.85
N THR A 356 23.23 -16.43 -16.56
CA THR A 356 22.01 -16.54 -17.35
C THR A 356 20.86 -15.81 -16.70
N TRP A 357 20.34 -14.79 -17.38
CA TRP A 357 19.09 -14.11 -17.03
C TRP A 357 17.95 -14.88 -17.66
N TRP A 358 17.06 -15.42 -16.82
CA TRP A 358 15.93 -16.22 -17.26
C TRP A 358 14.70 -15.35 -17.53
N SER A 359 13.95 -15.66 -18.58
CA SER A 359 12.69 -14.99 -18.86
C SER A 359 11.66 -15.33 -17.78
N ASN A 360 10.98 -14.32 -17.28
CA ASN A 360 9.88 -14.53 -16.34
C ASN A 360 8.62 -15.10 -17.01
N ASP A 361 8.47 -14.88 -18.32
CA ASP A 361 7.30 -15.35 -19.09
C ASP A 361 7.53 -16.76 -19.65
N MET A 362 8.79 -17.11 -19.90
CA MET A 362 9.25 -18.43 -20.37
C MET A 362 10.46 -18.84 -19.54
N PRO A 363 10.30 -19.41 -18.33
CA PRO A 363 11.39 -19.64 -17.37
C PRO A 363 12.53 -20.54 -17.87
N HIS A 364 12.30 -21.31 -18.94
CA HIS A 364 13.28 -22.18 -19.60
C HIS A 364 14.07 -21.48 -20.73
N VAL A 365 13.70 -20.23 -21.08
CA VAL A 365 14.44 -19.39 -22.03
C VAL A 365 15.22 -18.33 -21.29
N GLY A 366 16.53 -18.28 -21.53
CA GLY A 366 17.42 -17.34 -20.89
C GLY A 366 18.41 -16.70 -21.85
N ARG A 367 19.04 -15.64 -21.38
CA ARG A 367 20.15 -14.95 -22.05
C ARG A 367 21.37 -15.01 -21.18
N THR A 368 22.46 -15.55 -21.71
CA THR A 368 23.73 -15.77 -20.99
C THR A 368 24.75 -14.74 -21.47
N GLN A 369 25.26 -13.96 -20.52
CA GLN A 369 26.29 -12.94 -20.76
C GLN A 369 27.19 -12.80 -19.52
N ILE A 370 28.36 -12.22 -19.66
CA ILE A 370 29.21 -11.80 -18.54
C ILE A 370 28.47 -10.69 -17.76
N PRO A 371 28.26 -10.84 -16.43
CA PRO A 371 27.49 -9.87 -15.63
C PRO A 371 28.29 -8.61 -15.26
N LEU A 372 28.91 -8.02 -16.28
CA LEU A 372 29.70 -6.78 -16.18
C LEU A 372 29.24 -5.74 -17.19
N ARG A 373 29.47 -4.48 -16.86
CA ARG A 373 29.41 -3.38 -17.83
C ARG A 373 30.57 -2.41 -17.61
N ILE A 374 30.94 -1.66 -18.66
CA ILE A 374 31.88 -0.57 -18.54
C ILE A 374 31.30 0.48 -17.59
N ALA A 375 32.12 0.99 -16.66
CA ALA A 375 31.63 1.79 -15.54
C ALA A 375 32.49 3.04 -15.24
N TYR A 376 33.07 3.66 -16.26
CA TYR A 376 33.63 5.02 -16.09
C TYR A 376 32.52 6.02 -15.86
N ALA A 377 31.35 5.82 -16.50
CA ALA A 377 30.17 6.63 -16.30
C ALA A 377 28.88 5.80 -16.26
N SER A 378 27.86 6.34 -15.60
CA SER A 378 26.47 5.79 -15.56
C SER A 378 25.47 6.93 -15.52
N THR A 379 24.20 6.68 -15.90
CA THR A 379 23.15 7.67 -15.67
C THR A 379 22.61 7.61 -14.26
N ILE A 380 22.17 8.75 -13.76
CA ILE A 380 21.50 8.86 -12.45
C ILE A 380 20.28 7.95 -12.40
N HIS A 381 19.48 7.86 -13.49
CA HIS A 381 18.32 6.99 -13.59
C HIS A 381 18.67 5.50 -13.45
N LYS A 382 19.73 5.04 -14.15
CA LYS A 382 20.17 3.64 -14.06
C LYS A 382 20.84 3.29 -12.73
N SER A 383 21.27 4.30 -11.97
CA SER A 383 21.82 4.12 -10.62
C SER A 383 20.76 4.11 -9.53
N GLN A 384 19.47 4.42 -9.84
CA GLN A 384 18.38 4.37 -8.87
C GLN A 384 18.23 2.96 -8.31
N GLY A 385 18.05 2.84 -6.99
CA GLY A 385 18.05 1.56 -6.27
C GLY A 385 19.45 0.99 -5.97
N ALA A 386 20.48 1.27 -6.79
CA ALA A 386 21.85 0.78 -6.58
C ALA A 386 22.58 1.53 -5.44
N SER A 387 23.63 0.89 -4.90
CA SER A 387 24.59 1.52 -3.98
C SER A 387 25.97 1.55 -4.63
N ILE A 388 26.64 2.68 -4.60
CA ILE A 388 27.93 2.93 -5.27
C ILE A 388 28.95 3.29 -4.20
N ASP A 389 30.13 2.63 -4.24
CA ASP A 389 31.18 2.87 -3.24
C ASP A 389 31.86 4.23 -3.42
N SER A 390 32.09 4.66 -4.67
CA SER A 390 32.66 5.97 -4.98
C SER A 390 32.09 6.51 -6.30
N ALA A 391 31.63 7.74 -6.31
CA ALA A 391 31.06 8.40 -7.48
C ALA A 391 31.49 9.87 -7.59
N LEU A 392 31.70 10.33 -8.84
CA LEU A 392 31.89 11.73 -9.18
C LEU A 392 30.55 12.25 -9.72
N VAL A 393 29.90 13.11 -8.94
CA VAL A 393 28.55 13.59 -9.22
C VAL A 393 28.62 15.00 -9.81
N ASP A 394 27.98 15.21 -10.96
CA ASP A 394 27.78 16.53 -11.54
C ASP A 394 26.44 17.11 -11.07
N ILE A 395 26.49 18.10 -10.18
CA ILE A 395 25.31 18.85 -9.67
C ILE A 395 25.31 20.25 -10.32
N GLY A 396 25.81 20.36 -11.53
CA GLY A 396 25.86 21.61 -12.29
C GLY A 396 24.68 21.77 -13.26
N LYS A 397 24.98 22.35 -14.41
CA LYS A 397 23.99 22.66 -15.46
C LYS A 397 23.31 21.45 -16.06
N THR A 398 23.85 20.25 -15.87
CA THR A 398 23.30 18.99 -16.39
C THR A 398 22.09 18.52 -15.63
N ILE A 399 21.93 18.93 -14.35
CA ILE A 399 20.74 18.63 -13.55
C ILE A 399 19.57 19.49 -14.05
N PHE A 400 18.50 18.83 -14.49
CA PHE A 400 17.33 19.49 -15.05
C PHE A 400 16.01 19.10 -14.36
N GLU A 401 15.98 17.94 -13.63
CA GLU A 401 14.76 17.39 -13.05
C GLU A 401 14.77 17.49 -11.52
N TYR A 402 13.59 17.59 -10.92
CA TYR A 402 13.39 17.51 -9.48
C TYR A 402 13.89 16.17 -8.91
N GLY A 403 14.45 16.18 -7.70
CA GLY A 403 14.97 14.98 -7.03
C GLY A 403 16.23 14.38 -7.65
N GLN A 404 16.67 14.80 -8.84
CA GLN A 404 17.78 14.20 -9.57
C GLN A 404 19.11 14.33 -8.82
N ALA A 405 19.38 15.50 -8.23
CA ALA A 405 20.56 15.71 -7.38
C ALA A 405 20.53 14.82 -6.12
N TYR A 406 19.38 14.72 -5.48
CA TYR A 406 19.19 13.86 -4.32
C TYR A 406 19.42 12.37 -4.67
N VAL A 407 18.86 11.90 -5.78
CA VAL A 407 19.07 10.51 -6.22
C VAL A 407 20.55 10.26 -6.45
N ALA A 408 21.27 11.13 -7.15
CA ALA A 408 22.69 10.95 -7.44
C ALA A 408 23.53 10.86 -6.15
N LEU A 409 23.38 11.82 -5.25
CA LEU A 409 24.10 11.86 -3.98
C LEU A 409 23.75 10.68 -3.08
N SER A 410 22.49 10.32 -2.96
CA SER A 410 22.05 9.22 -2.08
C SER A 410 22.50 7.83 -2.54
N ARG A 411 23.10 7.69 -3.75
CA ARG A 411 23.68 6.41 -4.21
C ARG A 411 24.97 6.07 -3.51
N VAL A 412 25.76 7.07 -3.10
CA VAL A 412 27.07 6.86 -2.51
C VAL A 412 26.94 6.40 -1.05
N ARG A 413 27.78 5.42 -0.66
CA ARG A 413 27.70 4.79 0.68
C ARG A 413 28.31 5.63 1.79
N SER A 414 29.34 6.40 1.46
CA SER A 414 30.06 7.21 2.45
C SER A 414 30.44 8.58 1.87
N LEU A 415 30.71 9.53 2.76
CA LEU A 415 31.16 10.86 2.37
C LEU A 415 32.53 10.83 1.68
N GLU A 416 33.42 9.91 2.09
CA GLU A 416 34.75 9.72 1.47
C GLU A 416 34.63 9.31 0.00
N GLY A 417 33.67 8.44 -0.31
CA GLY A 417 33.43 8.00 -1.70
C GLY A 417 32.65 9.03 -2.56
N LEU A 418 32.18 10.10 -1.96
CA LEU A 418 31.52 11.19 -2.70
C LEU A 418 32.56 12.18 -3.27
N HIS A 419 32.53 12.41 -4.56
CA HIS A 419 33.25 13.44 -5.26
C HIS A 419 32.27 14.30 -6.04
N VAL A 420 32.45 15.61 -6.06
CA VAL A 420 31.56 16.54 -6.75
C VAL A 420 32.35 17.20 -7.92
N HIS A 421 31.84 17.06 -9.14
CA HIS A 421 32.45 17.62 -10.34
C HIS A 421 32.09 19.10 -10.51
N ALA A 422 30.80 19.40 -10.42
CA ALA A 422 30.25 20.75 -10.47
C ALA A 422 29.14 20.92 -9.47
N LEU A 423 28.98 22.10 -8.91
CA LEU A 423 27.98 22.40 -7.90
C LEU A 423 27.25 23.70 -8.25
N ASP A 424 25.95 23.58 -8.50
CA ASP A 424 25.00 24.70 -8.56
C ASP A 424 23.86 24.40 -7.58
N ILE A 425 23.88 25.04 -6.42
CA ILE A 425 22.90 24.81 -5.33
C ILE A 425 21.47 25.05 -5.82
N LYS A 426 21.27 25.98 -6.76
CA LYS A 426 19.93 26.25 -7.33
C LYS A 426 19.36 25.07 -8.11
N ARG A 427 20.17 24.06 -8.43
CA ARG A 427 19.75 22.82 -9.09
C ARG A 427 19.32 21.74 -8.12
N ILE A 428 19.61 21.88 -6.83
CA ILE A 428 19.14 21.01 -5.78
C ILE A 428 17.70 21.40 -5.47
N LYS A 429 16.74 20.65 -6.00
CA LYS A 429 15.31 21.01 -5.94
C LYS A 429 14.45 19.80 -5.65
N THR A 430 13.45 20.01 -4.83
CA THR A 430 12.33 19.08 -4.64
C THR A 430 11.04 19.78 -5.02
N HIS A 431 10.11 19.05 -5.63
CA HIS A 431 8.88 19.66 -6.14
C HIS A 431 8.00 20.16 -4.97
N PRO A 432 7.45 21.40 -5.02
CA PRO A 432 6.66 21.96 -3.92
C PRO A 432 5.48 21.08 -3.47
N ARG A 433 4.76 20.47 -4.41
CA ARG A 433 3.63 19.55 -4.10
C ARG A 433 4.09 18.30 -3.34
N VAL A 434 5.30 17.80 -3.60
CA VAL A 434 5.89 16.68 -2.88
C VAL A 434 6.25 17.09 -1.44
N LEU A 435 6.79 18.29 -1.25
CA LEU A 435 7.08 18.82 0.08
C LEU A 435 5.81 18.99 0.91
N GLU A 436 4.74 19.48 0.31
CA GLU A 436 3.44 19.64 0.96
C GLU A 436 2.85 18.29 1.35
N TYR A 437 2.92 17.30 0.45
CA TYR A 437 2.48 15.93 0.74
C TYR A 437 3.22 15.31 1.93
N TYR A 438 4.55 15.40 1.98
CA TYR A 438 5.32 14.87 3.10
C TYR A 438 5.12 15.67 4.38
N ARG A 439 4.95 17.00 4.32
CA ARG A 439 4.59 17.82 5.49
C ARG A 439 3.26 17.34 6.10
N MET A 440 2.25 17.10 5.28
CA MET A 440 0.97 16.54 5.75
C MET A 440 1.15 15.16 6.39
N ILE A 441 1.97 14.28 5.80
CA ILE A 441 2.28 12.96 6.39
C ILE A 441 2.99 13.11 7.72
N ASP A 442 3.97 14.01 7.85
CA ASP A 442 4.71 14.26 9.09
C ASP A 442 3.79 14.84 10.17
N GLU A 443 2.88 15.75 9.83
CA GLU A 443 1.88 16.30 10.74
C GLU A 443 0.97 15.19 11.29
N ILE A 444 0.50 14.28 10.44
CA ILE A 444 -0.31 13.12 10.87
C ILE A 444 0.53 12.17 11.74
N ALA A 445 1.77 11.89 11.36
CA ALA A 445 2.67 11.02 12.11
C ALA A 445 2.95 11.58 13.52
N ASN A 446 3.22 12.89 13.61
CA ASN A 446 3.47 13.58 14.88
C ASN A 446 2.21 13.63 15.76
N ALA A 447 1.04 13.87 15.18
CA ALA A 447 -0.22 13.80 15.90
C ALA A 447 -0.46 12.40 16.49
N ASN A 448 -0.19 11.35 15.72
CA ASN A 448 -0.29 9.97 16.18
C ASN A 448 0.74 9.64 17.28
N ALA A 449 2.00 10.09 17.13
CA ALA A 449 3.06 9.86 18.11
C ALA A 449 2.79 10.61 19.43
N ASN A 450 2.27 11.83 19.38
CA ASN A 450 1.90 12.61 20.55
C ASN A 450 0.73 11.93 21.30
N ALA A 451 -0.28 11.45 20.58
CA ALA A 451 -1.37 10.69 21.17
C ALA A 451 -0.89 9.39 21.84
N GLU A 452 0.09 8.68 21.25
CA GLU A 452 0.72 7.49 21.86
C GLU A 452 1.59 7.86 23.08
N ALA A 453 2.29 9.00 23.04
CA ALA A 453 3.12 9.46 24.14
C ALA A 453 2.28 9.93 25.35
N GLU A 454 1.19 10.65 25.10
CA GLU A 454 0.24 11.05 26.12
C GLU A 454 -0.44 9.82 26.77
N ALA A 455 -0.83 8.83 25.97
CA ALA A 455 -1.35 7.56 26.47
C ALA A 455 -0.33 6.80 27.35
N LYS A 456 0.97 6.85 27.03
CA LYS A 456 2.05 6.25 27.84
C LYS A 456 2.34 7.04 29.12
N ALA A 457 2.28 8.37 29.07
CA ALA A 457 2.49 9.22 30.23
C ALA A 457 1.38 9.05 31.29
N VAL A 458 0.14 8.88 30.86
CA VAL A 458 -0.99 8.56 31.77
C VAL A 458 -0.83 7.17 32.40
N ALA A 459 -0.30 6.19 31.64
CA ALA A 459 -0.05 4.83 32.14
C ALA A 459 1.10 4.73 33.14
N SER A 460 2.01 5.73 33.21
CA SER A 460 3.17 5.73 34.12
C SER A 460 2.90 6.39 35.46
N SER A 461 1.74 7.03 35.68
CA SER A 461 1.38 7.70 36.94
C SER A 461 0.65 6.82 37.97
N ASP A 462 0.21 5.63 37.60
CA ASP A 462 -0.42 4.68 38.53
C ASP A 462 0.46 3.45 38.74
N GLY A 463 1.02 3.36 39.96
CA GLY A 463 1.96 2.32 40.36
C GLY A 463 1.34 0.93 40.54
N ALA A 464 2.10 -0.01 40.06
CA ALA A 464 2.24 -1.41 40.48
C ALA A 464 1.00 -2.28 40.67
N ALA A 465 0.73 -3.15 39.66
CA ALA A 465 0.41 -4.56 39.88
C ALA A 465 0.62 -5.41 38.60
N SER A 466 1.29 -6.52 38.84
CA SER A 466 1.80 -7.54 37.91
C SER A 466 0.79 -8.18 36.98
N GLY A 467 1.24 -8.50 35.73
CA GLY A 467 0.57 -9.51 34.90
C GLY A 467 0.60 -9.13 33.41
N GLY A 468 1.45 -9.83 32.62
CA GLY A 468 1.67 -9.56 31.20
C GLY A 468 0.42 -9.75 30.34
N GLY A 469 0.12 -8.73 29.58
CA GLY A 469 -0.88 -8.69 28.50
C GLY A 469 -0.95 -7.24 28.02
N PHE A 470 -0.65 -7.00 26.74
CA PHE A 470 -0.82 -5.69 26.13
C PHE A 470 -2.32 -5.33 26.13
N VAL A 471 -2.74 -4.57 27.13
CA VAL A 471 -4.08 -3.95 27.18
C VAL A 471 -3.89 -2.52 26.65
N LEU A 472 -4.35 -2.27 25.43
CA LEU A 472 -4.67 -0.91 24.98
C LEU A 472 -5.79 -0.40 25.91
N THR A 473 -5.48 0.56 26.79
CA THR A 473 -6.50 1.23 27.59
C THR A 473 -7.44 1.99 26.66
N PRO A 474 -8.75 1.72 26.69
CA PRO A 474 -9.71 2.46 25.90
C PRO A 474 -9.81 3.90 26.42
N VAL A 475 -10.04 4.86 25.53
CA VAL A 475 -10.59 6.17 25.90
C VAL A 475 -12.02 5.90 26.38
N LEU A 476 -12.17 5.56 27.66
CA LEU A 476 -13.43 5.15 28.27
C LEU A 476 -14.46 6.28 28.29
N GLU A 477 -14.00 7.53 28.25
CA GLU A 477 -14.86 8.71 28.27
C GLU A 477 -14.33 9.84 27.39
N SER A 478 -15.18 10.36 26.53
CA SER A 478 -14.97 11.57 25.75
C SER A 478 -16.13 12.55 25.93
N GLU A 479 -16.00 13.78 25.46
CA GLU A 479 -17.10 14.75 25.45
C GLU A 479 -18.21 14.32 24.45
N ALA A 480 -17.91 13.45 23.50
CA ALA A 480 -18.85 12.96 22.49
C ALA A 480 -19.72 11.80 23.02
N TRP A 481 -19.12 10.81 23.70
CA TRP A 481 -19.74 9.57 24.16
C TRP A 481 -19.00 8.93 25.33
N ALA A 482 -19.64 7.96 26.01
CA ALA A 482 -19.06 7.10 27.02
C ALA A 482 -19.06 5.65 26.55
N LEU A 483 -17.97 4.92 26.82
CA LEU A 483 -17.83 3.49 26.53
C LEU A 483 -17.95 2.62 27.81
N SER A 484 -18.11 3.22 28.98
CA SER A 484 -18.20 2.53 30.27
C SER A 484 -19.33 1.48 30.36
N ASN A 485 -20.42 1.71 29.61
CA ASN A 485 -21.60 0.83 29.60
C ASN A 485 -21.62 -0.13 28.38
N VAL A 486 -20.58 -0.14 27.55
CA VAL A 486 -20.46 -1.05 26.41
C VAL A 486 -19.98 -2.42 26.91
N HIS A 487 -20.56 -3.51 26.40
CA HIS A 487 -20.10 -4.83 26.80
C HIS A 487 -18.68 -5.11 26.29
N LYS A 488 -17.85 -5.75 27.11
CA LYS A 488 -16.42 -6.01 26.86
C LYS A 488 -16.12 -6.67 25.49
N SER A 489 -17.04 -7.46 24.95
CA SER A 489 -16.88 -8.14 23.65
C SER A 489 -16.80 -7.18 22.46
N TRP A 490 -17.33 -5.95 22.58
CA TRP A 490 -17.29 -4.92 21.53
C TRP A 490 -16.10 -3.98 21.67
N LEU A 491 -15.50 -3.86 22.86
CA LEU A 491 -14.44 -2.88 23.13
C LEU A 491 -13.23 -3.02 22.21
N PRO A 492 -12.71 -4.24 21.89
CA PRO A 492 -11.59 -4.34 20.94
C PRO A 492 -11.92 -3.78 19.54
N LEU A 493 -13.16 -4.02 19.08
CA LEU A 493 -13.64 -3.51 17.80
C LEU A 493 -13.84 -1.99 17.85
N LEU A 494 -14.48 -1.46 18.89
CA LEU A 494 -14.70 -0.02 19.05
C LEU A 494 -13.38 0.72 19.20
N ASN A 495 -12.43 0.23 19.97
CA ASN A 495 -11.11 0.83 20.10
C ASN A 495 -10.36 0.89 18.75
N ASP A 496 -10.46 -0.20 17.95
CA ASP A 496 -9.87 -0.22 16.60
C ASP A 496 -10.56 0.78 15.66
N ILE A 497 -11.89 0.95 15.77
CA ILE A 497 -12.65 1.85 14.89
C ILE A 497 -12.54 3.31 15.34
N LEU A 498 -12.75 3.58 16.62
CA LEU A 498 -12.75 4.94 17.17
C LEU A 498 -11.33 5.52 17.28
N GLY A 499 -10.31 4.68 17.35
CA GLY A 499 -8.90 5.08 17.24
C GLY A 499 -8.45 5.39 15.80
N THR A 500 -9.32 5.23 14.80
CA THR A 500 -9.01 5.66 13.42
C THR A 500 -9.14 7.19 13.29
N PRO A 501 -8.46 7.81 12.31
CA PRO A 501 -8.64 9.24 12.03
C PRO A 501 -10.11 9.65 11.84
N GLU A 502 -10.92 8.78 11.24
CA GLU A 502 -12.36 8.98 11.07
C GLU A 502 -13.10 8.93 12.40
N GLY A 503 -12.74 7.99 13.27
CA GLY A 503 -13.29 7.89 14.61
C GLY A 503 -12.96 9.14 15.44
N ILE A 504 -11.70 9.60 15.39
CA ILE A 504 -11.23 10.82 16.07
C ILE A 504 -11.90 12.06 15.47
N ALA A 505 -12.00 12.16 14.15
CA ALA A 505 -12.68 13.29 13.50
C ALA A 505 -14.18 13.34 13.84
N LEU A 506 -14.84 12.17 13.90
CA LEU A 506 -16.22 12.06 14.32
C LEU A 506 -16.39 12.43 15.79
N GLU A 507 -15.50 11.99 16.66
CA GLU A 507 -15.51 12.35 18.08
C GLU A 507 -15.40 13.88 18.26
N LYS A 508 -14.43 14.48 17.59
CA LYS A 508 -14.26 15.95 17.59
C LYS A 508 -15.54 16.65 17.09
N PHE A 509 -16.07 16.19 15.98
CA PHE A 509 -17.32 16.76 15.41
C PHE A 509 -18.50 16.64 16.39
N VAL A 510 -18.70 15.49 17.02
CA VAL A 510 -19.80 15.29 17.98
C VAL A 510 -19.56 16.08 19.24
N SER A 511 -18.33 16.16 19.76
CA SER A 511 -17.94 16.99 20.91
C SER A 511 -18.21 18.48 20.66
N GLU A 512 -17.81 19.00 19.50
CA GLU A 512 -18.08 20.37 19.09
C GLU A 512 -19.59 20.61 18.91
N SER A 513 -20.31 19.67 18.32
CA SER A 513 -21.76 19.74 18.18
C SER A 513 -22.49 19.82 19.52
N ARG A 514 -22.01 19.05 20.55
CA ARG A 514 -22.55 19.09 21.92
C ARG A 514 -22.29 20.42 22.64
N LYS A 515 -21.16 21.09 22.33
CA LYS A 515 -20.86 22.43 22.87
C LYS A 515 -21.77 23.50 22.26
N ASN A 516 -22.19 23.32 21.01
CA ASN A 516 -22.93 24.33 20.24
C ASN A 516 -24.46 24.09 20.18
N GLY A 517 -24.94 22.94 20.65
CA GLY A 517 -26.34 22.58 20.57
C GLY A 517 -26.70 21.33 21.35
N ILE A 518 -27.98 20.97 21.30
CA ILE A 518 -28.49 19.76 21.93
C ILE A 518 -28.35 18.61 20.94
N ILE A 519 -27.58 17.59 21.32
CA ILE A 519 -27.33 16.39 20.54
C ILE A 519 -27.94 15.17 21.22
N TYR A 520 -28.72 14.38 20.48
CA TYR A 520 -29.34 13.16 20.94
C TYR A 520 -28.62 11.93 20.36
N PRO A 521 -28.63 10.77 21.09
CA PRO A 521 -28.99 10.61 22.51
C PRO A 521 -27.98 11.27 23.46
N LYS A 522 -28.22 11.16 24.76
CA LYS A 522 -27.25 11.57 25.80
C LYS A 522 -25.92 10.82 25.59
N LYS A 523 -24.82 11.39 26.12
CA LYS A 523 -23.45 10.86 26.00
C LYS A 523 -23.36 9.36 26.34
N ASP A 524 -23.99 8.95 27.42
CA ASP A 524 -23.94 7.59 27.95
C ASP A 524 -24.75 6.57 27.14
N ASP A 525 -25.61 7.06 26.27
CA ASP A 525 -26.54 6.23 25.50
C ASP A 525 -26.15 6.11 24.02
N VAL A 526 -25.07 6.75 23.57
CA VAL A 526 -24.65 6.70 22.16
C VAL A 526 -24.44 5.27 21.66
N PHE A 527 -23.83 4.44 22.50
CA PHE A 527 -23.57 3.03 22.22
C PHE A 527 -24.48 2.06 22.99
N ALA A 528 -25.69 2.50 23.39
CA ALA A 528 -26.59 1.66 24.18
C ALA A 528 -26.94 0.32 23.51
N ALA A 529 -27.01 0.28 22.18
CA ALA A 529 -27.22 -0.95 21.42
C ALA A 529 -26.12 -2.01 21.65
N LEU A 530 -24.92 -1.62 22.08
CA LEU A 530 -23.77 -2.50 22.30
C LEU A 530 -23.55 -2.88 23.78
N ARG A 531 -24.59 -2.77 24.61
CA ARG A 531 -24.55 -3.19 26.03
C ARG A 531 -24.65 -4.71 26.22
N MET A 532 -25.13 -5.45 25.19
CA MET A 532 -25.19 -6.91 25.18
C MET A 532 -23.89 -7.55 24.69
N ASP A 533 -23.68 -8.83 24.99
CA ASP A 533 -22.56 -9.61 24.42
C ASP A 533 -22.74 -9.78 22.91
N MET A 534 -21.67 -9.58 22.13
CA MET A 534 -21.66 -9.78 20.68
C MET A 534 -22.09 -11.21 20.30
N SER A 535 -21.70 -12.20 21.09
CA SER A 535 -22.02 -13.62 20.84
C SER A 535 -23.48 -14.00 21.09
N GLU A 536 -24.21 -13.16 21.83
CA GLU A 536 -25.62 -13.36 22.12
C GLU A 536 -26.54 -12.78 21.03
N VAL A 537 -25.99 -11.99 20.11
CA VAL A 537 -26.79 -11.39 19.04
C VAL A 537 -27.35 -12.45 18.11
N SER A 538 -28.68 -12.59 18.13
CA SER A 538 -29.44 -13.50 17.27
C SER A 538 -30.28 -12.78 16.21
N VAL A 539 -30.64 -11.52 16.45
CA VAL A 539 -31.38 -10.66 15.51
C VAL A 539 -30.75 -9.29 15.42
N VAL A 540 -30.71 -8.70 14.23
CA VAL A 540 -30.32 -7.31 14.02
C VAL A 540 -31.46 -6.55 13.37
N ILE A 541 -31.90 -5.46 13.99
CA ILE A 541 -32.83 -4.49 13.40
C ILE A 541 -32.08 -3.20 13.14
N LEU A 542 -32.01 -2.79 11.86
CA LEU A 542 -31.24 -1.64 11.46
C LEU A 542 -32.13 -0.40 11.26
N GLY A 543 -31.94 0.61 12.12
CA GLY A 543 -32.56 1.93 11.98
C GLY A 543 -31.68 2.90 11.20
N GLN A 544 -32.16 4.12 10.98
CA GLN A 544 -31.46 5.14 10.22
C GLN A 544 -30.69 6.10 11.13
N ASP A 545 -31.36 6.90 11.93
CA ASP A 545 -30.82 7.88 12.87
C ASP A 545 -31.67 7.90 14.16
N PRO A 546 -31.12 8.43 15.28
CA PRO A 546 -31.89 8.56 16.51
C PRO A 546 -33.08 9.49 16.34
N TYR A 547 -34.10 9.34 17.16
CA TYR A 547 -35.17 10.34 17.23
C TYR A 547 -34.61 11.70 17.64
N HIS A 548 -35.01 12.75 16.95
CA HIS A 548 -34.51 14.12 17.14
C HIS A 548 -35.40 14.98 18.04
N GLY A 549 -36.52 14.43 18.54
CA GLY A 549 -37.40 15.09 19.53
C GLY A 549 -36.84 14.99 20.95
N PRO A 550 -37.28 15.93 21.86
CA PRO A 550 -36.83 15.89 23.24
C PRO A 550 -37.11 14.56 23.93
N GLU A 551 -36.13 14.05 24.65
CA GLU A 551 -36.19 12.83 25.48
C GLU A 551 -36.63 11.55 24.75
N GLN A 552 -36.64 11.52 23.42
CA GLN A 552 -37.05 10.35 22.65
C GLN A 552 -35.93 9.34 22.42
N ALA A 553 -34.74 9.83 22.12
CA ALA A 553 -33.61 8.96 21.77
C ALA A 553 -32.97 8.38 23.03
N MET A 554 -32.85 7.05 23.08
CA MET A 554 -32.21 6.28 24.13
C MET A 554 -31.08 5.36 23.64
N GLY A 555 -30.57 5.63 22.42
CA GLY A 555 -29.46 4.87 21.81
C GLY A 555 -29.84 3.52 21.22
N LEU A 556 -31.14 3.17 21.21
CA LEU A 556 -31.68 1.97 20.61
C LEU A 556 -32.57 2.37 19.40
N ALA A 557 -32.37 1.72 18.26
CA ALA A 557 -33.14 1.97 17.06
C ALA A 557 -34.65 1.73 17.31
N PHE A 558 -35.50 2.66 16.89
CA PHE A 558 -36.96 2.66 17.02
C PHE A 558 -37.51 2.73 18.45
N SER A 559 -36.69 2.58 19.51
CA SER A 559 -37.10 2.58 20.90
C SER A 559 -37.21 3.99 21.50
N VAL A 560 -38.15 4.17 22.43
CA VAL A 560 -38.24 5.38 23.28
C VAL A 560 -38.40 4.98 24.74
N PRO A 561 -38.05 5.85 25.72
CA PRO A 561 -38.30 5.60 27.16
C PRO A 561 -39.77 5.39 27.49
N ASP A 562 -40.06 4.72 28.60
CA ASP A 562 -41.42 4.34 29.01
C ASP A 562 -42.38 5.52 29.20
N ASN A 563 -41.85 6.70 29.55
CA ASN A 563 -42.62 7.92 29.73
C ASN A 563 -42.86 8.72 28.44
N VAL A 564 -42.42 8.19 27.29
CA VAL A 564 -42.53 8.86 26.00
C VAL A 564 -43.50 8.14 25.08
N ALA A 565 -44.41 8.92 24.48
CA ALA A 565 -45.36 8.38 23.52
C ALA A 565 -44.67 7.77 22.29
N ALA A 566 -45.06 6.60 21.83
CA ALA A 566 -44.50 5.93 20.68
C ALA A 566 -44.55 6.83 19.43
N PRO A 567 -43.40 7.09 18.78
CA PRO A 567 -43.35 7.83 17.51
C PRO A 567 -44.02 7.07 16.37
N PRO A 568 -44.35 7.75 15.25
CA PRO A 568 -45.16 7.16 14.17
C PRO A 568 -44.58 5.86 13.58
N SER A 569 -43.29 5.74 13.40
CA SER A 569 -42.65 4.52 12.90
C SER A 569 -42.79 3.36 13.89
N LEU A 570 -42.61 3.62 15.20
CA LEU A 570 -42.76 2.60 16.25
C LEU A 570 -44.23 2.16 16.35
N LYS A 571 -45.21 3.07 16.25
CA LYS A 571 -46.63 2.72 16.18
C LYS A 571 -46.94 1.73 15.05
N ASN A 572 -46.31 1.93 13.89
CA ASN A 572 -46.48 1.02 12.76
C ASN A 572 -45.80 -0.35 13.00
N ILE A 573 -44.65 -0.34 13.66
CA ILE A 573 -43.99 -1.59 14.10
C ILE A 573 -44.94 -2.38 15.07
N MET A 574 -45.47 -1.69 16.08
CA MET A 574 -46.41 -2.29 17.03
C MET A 574 -47.66 -2.83 16.34
N LYS A 575 -48.21 -2.11 15.37
CA LYS A 575 -49.36 -2.54 14.57
C LYS A 575 -49.06 -3.80 13.76
N GLU A 576 -47.89 -3.90 13.15
CA GLU A 576 -47.47 -5.08 12.40
C GLU A 576 -47.27 -6.27 13.34
N ILE A 577 -46.63 -6.10 14.51
CA ILE A 577 -46.47 -7.15 15.51
C ILE A 577 -47.86 -7.68 15.95
N SER A 578 -48.81 -6.77 16.24
CA SER A 578 -50.16 -7.13 16.63
C SER A 578 -50.86 -7.94 15.54
N SER A 579 -50.69 -7.57 14.28
CA SER A 579 -51.29 -8.28 13.14
C SER A 579 -50.63 -9.60 12.86
N ASP A 580 -49.28 -9.70 12.99
CA ASP A 580 -48.50 -10.90 12.69
C ASP A 580 -48.63 -11.98 13.78
N LEU A 581 -48.65 -11.56 15.05
CA LEU A 581 -48.64 -12.50 16.21
C LEU A 581 -49.97 -12.61 16.94
N GLY A 582 -50.97 -11.82 16.56
CA GLY A 582 -52.30 -11.85 17.21
C GLY A 582 -52.34 -11.29 18.63
N VAL A 583 -51.47 -10.31 18.94
CA VAL A 583 -51.27 -9.75 20.30
C VAL A 583 -51.64 -8.29 20.38
N SER A 584 -52.03 -7.77 21.54
CA SER A 584 -52.59 -6.45 21.70
C SER A 584 -51.80 -5.49 22.61
N CYS A 585 -50.80 -5.97 23.32
CA CYS A 585 -50.03 -5.12 24.25
C CYS A 585 -48.55 -5.13 23.92
N ILE A 586 -48.00 -3.98 23.48
CA ILE A 586 -46.61 -3.81 23.13
C ILE A 586 -46.11 -2.51 23.78
N LYS A 587 -45.01 -2.57 24.54
CA LYS A 587 -44.36 -1.39 25.14
C LYS A 587 -43.61 -0.56 24.07
N ALA A 588 -43.50 0.74 24.29
CA ALA A 588 -42.73 1.64 23.43
C ALA A 588 -41.21 1.57 23.71
N ASN A 589 -40.84 1.12 24.90
CA ASN A 589 -39.48 0.82 25.28
C ASN A 589 -39.12 -0.62 24.87
N LEU A 590 -38.20 -0.77 23.95
CA LEU A 590 -37.78 -2.04 23.38
C LEU A 590 -36.54 -2.65 24.05
N SER A 591 -36.17 -2.20 25.26
CA SER A 591 -35.02 -2.72 26.00
C SER A 591 -35.11 -4.21 26.25
N SER A 592 -36.29 -4.73 26.52
CA SER A 592 -36.54 -6.18 26.72
C SER A 592 -36.19 -7.03 25.49
N TRP A 593 -36.20 -6.47 24.28
CA TRP A 593 -35.73 -7.16 23.09
C TRP A 593 -34.22 -7.31 23.11
N THR A 594 -33.50 -6.28 23.59
CA THR A 594 -32.03 -6.34 23.66
C THR A 594 -31.56 -7.39 24.65
N GLU A 595 -32.30 -7.62 25.75
CA GLU A 595 -32.02 -8.67 26.72
C GLU A 595 -32.20 -10.10 26.15
N GLN A 596 -32.87 -10.22 25.00
CA GLN A 596 -33.13 -11.47 24.29
C GLN A 596 -32.22 -11.63 23.04
N GLY A 597 -31.20 -10.80 22.88
CA GLY A 597 -30.27 -10.91 21.75
C GLY A 597 -30.69 -10.14 20.49
N VAL A 598 -31.59 -9.16 20.59
CA VAL A 598 -31.95 -8.30 19.47
C VAL A 598 -31.09 -7.04 19.49
N LEU A 599 -30.17 -6.85 18.52
CA LEU A 599 -29.38 -5.67 18.35
C LEU A 599 -30.18 -4.58 17.62
N LEU A 600 -30.56 -3.52 18.33
CA LEU A 600 -31.30 -2.36 17.80
C LEU A 600 -30.31 -1.25 17.41
N LEU A 601 -29.71 -1.34 16.23
CA LEU A 601 -28.62 -0.45 15.78
C LEU A 601 -29.10 0.58 14.75
N ASN A 602 -28.79 1.87 14.96
CA ASN A 602 -28.95 2.89 13.94
C ASN A 602 -27.71 3.00 13.05
N THR A 603 -27.85 3.42 11.82
CA THR A 603 -26.70 3.72 10.93
C THR A 603 -25.98 5.00 11.34
N LEU A 604 -26.68 5.96 11.93
CA LEU A 604 -26.15 7.16 12.59
C LEU A 604 -26.45 7.08 14.07
N LEU A 605 -25.45 7.24 14.94
CA LEU A 605 -25.65 7.10 16.39
C LEU A 605 -25.93 8.41 17.12
N THR A 606 -25.80 9.56 16.44
CA THR A 606 -26.13 10.89 17.01
C THR A 606 -26.87 11.74 16.02
N VAL A 607 -27.65 12.72 16.53
CA VAL A 607 -28.45 13.66 15.74
C VAL A 607 -28.62 14.99 16.51
N GLU A 608 -28.65 16.14 15.83
CA GLU A 608 -28.99 17.44 16.43
C GLU A 608 -30.50 17.56 16.69
N ALA A 609 -30.89 18.15 17.82
CA ALA A 609 -32.29 18.36 18.19
C ALA A 609 -33.07 19.04 17.08
N GLY A 610 -34.21 18.46 16.70
CA GLY A 610 -35.10 18.97 15.66
C GLY A 610 -34.60 18.82 14.22
N LYS A 611 -33.40 18.31 13.96
CA LYS A 611 -32.78 18.22 12.62
C LYS A 611 -32.45 16.79 12.23
N PRO A 612 -33.40 16.03 11.66
CA PRO A 612 -33.13 14.63 11.23
C PRO A 612 -31.96 14.59 10.25
N LEU A 613 -31.17 13.53 10.30
CA LEU A 613 -29.98 13.31 9.44
C LEU A 613 -28.86 14.36 9.55
N SER A 614 -28.88 15.26 10.54
CA SER A 614 -27.88 16.32 10.68
C SER A 614 -26.45 15.81 10.82
N HIS A 615 -26.26 14.58 11.29
CA HIS A 615 -24.95 13.94 11.43
C HIS A 615 -24.65 12.89 10.33
N ALA A 616 -25.42 12.88 9.23
CA ALA A 616 -25.14 12.06 8.06
C ALA A 616 -23.82 12.50 7.37
N GLN A 617 -23.08 11.55 6.83
CA GLN A 617 -21.80 11.79 6.16
C GLN A 617 -20.73 12.45 7.06
N LYS A 618 -20.84 12.26 8.37
CA LYS A 618 -19.86 12.75 9.36
C LYS A 618 -18.97 11.62 9.91
N GLY A 619 -19.18 10.37 9.47
CA GLY A 619 -18.35 9.21 9.84
C GLY A 619 -19.13 8.08 10.53
N TRP A 620 -20.35 8.31 11.02
CA TRP A 620 -21.13 7.28 11.69
C TRP A 620 -21.38 6.05 10.81
N GLU A 621 -21.67 6.24 9.52
CA GLU A 621 -21.93 5.16 8.59
C GLU A 621 -20.75 4.20 8.48
N THR A 622 -19.53 4.73 8.47
CA THR A 622 -18.31 3.91 8.42
C THR A 622 -18.16 3.04 9.68
N ILE A 623 -18.45 3.61 10.86
CA ILE A 623 -18.36 2.91 12.15
C ILE A 623 -19.40 1.80 12.23
N THR A 624 -20.65 2.13 11.94
CA THR A 624 -21.75 1.15 12.02
C THR A 624 -21.64 0.06 10.96
N ASP A 625 -21.12 0.37 9.78
CA ASP A 625 -20.82 -0.62 8.74
C ASP A 625 -19.72 -1.60 9.17
N ARG A 626 -18.69 -1.11 9.89
CA ARG A 626 -17.67 -2.00 10.47
C ARG A 626 -18.25 -2.88 11.58
N ILE A 627 -19.11 -2.35 12.43
CA ILE A 627 -19.81 -3.12 13.46
C ILE A 627 -20.62 -4.25 12.82
N LEU A 628 -21.43 -3.96 11.80
CA LEU A 628 -22.22 -4.97 11.08
C LEU A 628 -21.35 -6.02 10.41
N LYS A 629 -20.27 -5.62 9.77
CA LYS A 629 -19.35 -6.49 9.05
C LYS A 629 -18.62 -7.45 9.99
N GLU A 630 -18.15 -6.93 11.11
CA GLU A 630 -17.44 -7.72 12.11
C GLU A 630 -18.40 -8.70 12.82
N LEU A 631 -19.58 -8.24 13.21
CA LEU A 631 -20.64 -9.07 13.78
C LEU A 631 -21.00 -10.23 12.83
N SER A 632 -21.24 -9.90 11.55
CA SER A 632 -21.60 -10.92 10.55
C SER A 632 -20.45 -11.87 10.20
N SER A 633 -19.20 -11.51 10.48
CA SER A 633 -18.05 -12.40 10.25
C SER A 633 -17.75 -13.30 11.44
N LYS A 634 -17.99 -12.84 12.66
CA LYS A 634 -17.67 -13.55 13.91
C LYS A 634 -18.81 -14.42 14.43
N CYS A 635 -20.05 -14.06 14.15
CA CYS A 635 -21.23 -14.78 14.58
C CYS A 635 -21.85 -15.56 13.40
N SER A 636 -22.77 -16.48 13.68
CA SER A 636 -23.45 -17.28 12.67
C SER A 636 -24.96 -17.39 12.97
N GLY A 637 -25.76 -17.56 11.91
CA GLY A 637 -27.20 -17.79 12.06
C GLY A 637 -28.01 -16.59 12.52
N ILE A 638 -27.50 -15.36 12.38
CA ILE A 638 -28.23 -14.13 12.74
C ILE A 638 -29.30 -13.82 11.70
N VAL A 639 -30.46 -13.33 12.18
CA VAL A 639 -31.54 -12.82 11.32
C VAL A 639 -31.45 -11.29 11.24
N PHE A 640 -31.22 -10.76 10.05
CA PHE A 640 -31.13 -9.31 9.79
C PHE A 640 -32.47 -8.80 9.26
N LEU A 641 -33.11 -7.87 9.97
CA LEU A 641 -34.34 -7.20 9.56
C LEU A 641 -33.98 -5.82 8.96
N LEU A 642 -33.99 -5.72 7.63
CA LEU A 642 -33.57 -4.54 6.88
C LEU A 642 -34.81 -3.81 6.32
N TRP A 643 -35.24 -2.76 7.02
CA TRP A 643 -36.42 -2.01 6.69
C TRP A 643 -36.10 -0.70 5.95
N GLY A 644 -36.52 -0.63 4.68
CA GLY A 644 -36.31 0.49 3.77
C GLY A 644 -34.98 0.45 3.01
N LYS A 645 -34.91 1.18 1.92
CA LYS A 645 -33.81 1.15 0.95
C LYS A 645 -32.42 1.43 1.56
N THR A 646 -32.35 2.27 2.58
CA THR A 646 -31.08 2.62 3.25
C THR A 646 -30.53 1.42 4.02
N ALA A 647 -31.39 0.73 4.80
CA ALA A 647 -31.02 -0.48 5.51
C ALA A 647 -30.72 -1.64 4.54
N GLN A 648 -31.52 -1.82 3.50
CA GLN A 648 -31.32 -2.88 2.48
C GLN A 648 -29.98 -2.78 1.75
N LYS A 649 -29.46 -1.58 1.50
CA LYS A 649 -28.11 -1.40 0.94
C LYS A 649 -27.01 -2.03 1.80
N LYS A 650 -27.24 -2.24 3.10
CA LYS A 650 -26.29 -2.84 4.03
C LYS A 650 -26.24 -4.38 3.91
N SER A 651 -27.17 -5.01 3.16
CA SER A 651 -27.13 -6.46 2.90
C SER A 651 -25.81 -6.92 2.27
N ALA A 652 -25.16 -6.04 1.46
CA ALA A 652 -23.85 -6.31 0.89
C ALA A 652 -22.71 -6.45 1.92
N LEU A 653 -22.90 -6.02 3.17
CA LEU A 653 -21.93 -6.13 4.26
C LEU A 653 -22.03 -7.45 5.02
N ILE A 654 -23.14 -8.20 4.83
CA ILE A 654 -23.45 -9.40 5.58
C ILE A 654 -22.76 -10.59 4.91
N ASN A 655 -22.00 -11.34 5.70
CA ASN A 655 -21.24 -12.49 5.19
C ASN A 655 -22.15 -13.72 4.99
N GLY A 656 -22.49 -14.04 3.75
CA GLY A 656 -23.34 -15.18 3.40
C GLY A 656 -22.78 -16.55 3.82
N SER A 657 -21.46 -16.68 4.05
CA SER A 657 -20.84 -17.95 4.47
C SER A 657 -21.22 -18.36 5.91
N GLN A 658 -21.70 -17.43 6.73
CA GLN A 658 -22.08 -17.66 8.14
C GLN A 658 -23.56 -18.05 8.34
N LYS A 659 -24.27 -18.41 7.27
CA LYS A 659 -25.69 -18.84 7.30
C LYS A 659 -26.63 -17.80 7.91
N HIS A 660 -26.39 -16.53 7.71
CA HIS A 660 -27.31 -15.48 8.11
C HIS A 660 -28.55 -15.46 7.23
N THR A 661 -29.67 -15.00 7.79
CA THR A 661 -30.91 -14.80 7.05
C THR A 661 -31.20 -13.30 6.97
N ILE A 662 -31.51 -12.79 5.78
CA ILE A 662 -31.88 -11.40 5.55
C ILE A 662 -33.35 -11.33 5.19
N LEU A 663 -34.13 -10.56 5.97
CA LEU A 663 -35.55 -10.28 5.73
C LEU A 663 -35.68 -8.79 5.38
N GLU A 664 -36.19 -8.49 4.19
CA GLU A 664 -36.31 -7.14 3.66
C GLU A 664 -37.79 -6.71 3.57
N ALA A 665 -38.08 -5.47 4.00
CA ALA A 665 -39.41 -4.86 3.87
C ALA A 665 -39.29 -3.34 3.60
N ALA A 666 -40.38 -2.68 3.29
CA ALA A 666 -40.43 -1.23 3.27
C ALA A 666 -40.15 -0.62 4.65
N HIS A 667 -39.79 0.64 4.74
CA HIS A 667 -39.56 1.30 6.02
C HIS A 667 -40.87 1.49 6.80
N PRO A 668 -40.90 1.33 8.14
CA PRO A 668 -42.10 1.46 8.95
C PRO A 668 -42.65 2.88 9.09
N SER A 669 -42.05 3.89 8.44
CA SER A 669 -42.57 5.27 8.48
C SER A 669 -43.98 5.35 7.87
N PRO A 670 -44.82 6.33 8.29
CA PRO A 670 -46.16 6.50 7.74
C PRO A 670 -46.19 6.66 6.21
N LEU A 671 -45.13 7.22 5.62
CA LEU A 671 -45.03 7.43 4.18
C LEU A 671 -44.78 6.15 3.36
N SER A 672 -44.33 5.06 3.99
CA SER A 672 -43.88 3.87 3.28
C SER A 672 -44.42 2.54 3.86
N ALA A 673 -44.99 2.55 5.06
CA ALA A 673 -45.42 1.32 5.71
C ALA A 673 -46.47 0.51 4.91
N TYR A 674 -47.33 1.17 4.16
CA TYR A 674 -48.31 0.55 3.27
C TYR A 674 -47.72 -0.08 2.00
N ASN A 675 -46.46 0.27 1.69
CA ASN A 675 -45.76 -0.21 0.48
C ASN A 675 -44.99 -1.54 0.73
N GLY A 676 -45.43 -2.35 1.69
CA GLY A 676 -44.88 -3.69 1.97
C GLY A 676 -44.17 -3.84 3.32
N PHE A 677 -44.37 -2.92 4.29
CA PHE A 677 -44.04 -3.17 5.69
C PHE A 677 -45.17 -3.90 6.39
N PHE A 678 -46.42 -3.38 6.28
CA PHE A 678 -47.57 -4.12 6.81
C PHE A 678 -47.78 -5.41 6.03
N GLY A 679 -47.94 -6.51 6.79
CA GLY A 679 -48.07 -7.85 6.26
C GLY A 679 -46.73 -8.52 5.91
N CYS A 680 -45.59 -7.92 6.23
CA CYS A 680 -44.27 -8.52 5.99
C CYS A 680 -44.01 -9.77 6.86
N LYS A 681 -44.69 -9.88 8.01
CA LYS A 681 -44.61 -10.97 8.96
C LYS A 681 -43.19 -11.31 9.43
N HIS A 682 -42.38 -10.30 9.62
CA HIS A 682 -40.98 -10.48 9.98
C HIS A 682 -40.81 -11.03 11.39
N PHE A 683 -41.73 -10.77 12.31
CA PHE A 683 -41.64 -11.22 13.70
C PHE A 683 -41.90 -12.72 13.85
N SER A 684 -42.94 -13.23 13.24
CA SER A 684 -43.25 -14.69 13.20
C SER A 684 -42.20 -15.45 12.38
N LYS A 685 -41.77 -14.90 11.23
CA LYS A 685 -40.71 -15.50 10.40
C LYS A 685 -39.38 -15.58 11.14
N THR A 686 -39.01 -14.54 11.88
CA THR A 686 -37.79 -14.54 12.71
C THR A 686 -37.84 -15.67 13.72
N ASN A 687 -38.92 -15.80 14.45
CA ASN A 687 -39.07 -16.86 15.45
C ASN A 687 -39.08 -18.28 14.82
N SER A 688 -39.64 -18.40 13.63
CA SER A 688 -39.60 -19.66 12.86
C SER A 688 -38.17 -20.05 12.43
N ILE A 689 -37.35 -19.06 12.10
CA ILE A 689 -35.93 -19.27 11.71
C ILE A 689 -35.08 -19.61 12.94
N LEU A 690 -35.25 -18.88 14.04
CA LEU A 690 -34.49 -19.08 15.27
C LEU A 690 -34.83 -20.39 16.01
N GLY A 691 -36.04 -20.93 15.80
CA GLY A 691 -36.55 -22.10 16.49
C GLY A 691 -37.07 -21.77 17.90
N ALA A 692 -37.74 -22.74 18.52
CA ALA A 692 -38.47 -22.55 19.79
C ALA A 692 -37.58 -22.13 20.97
N GLU A 693 -36.31 -22.58 20.99
CA GLU A 693 -35.37 -22.27 22.09
C GLU A 693 -34.87 -20.84 22.08
N LYS A 694 -34.79 -20.21 20.90
CA LYS A 694 -34.27 -18.84 20.70
C LYS A 694 -35.36 -17.86 20.23
N ALA A 695 -36.61 -18.26 20.30
CA ALA A 695 -37.73 -17.43 19.89
C ALA A 695 -37.81 -16.14 20.72
N ILE A 696 -37.87 -14.99 20.05
CA ILE A 696 -37.96 -13.67 20.69
C ILE A 696 -39.40 -13.44 21.16
N ARG A 697 -39.57 -13.05 22.41
CA ARG A 697 -40.84 -12.52 22.96
C ARG A 697 -40.94 -11.04 22.55
N TRP A 698 -41.68 -10.79 21.46
CA TRP A 698 -41.89 -9.45 20.89
C TRP A 698 -42.87 -8.60 21.69
N ILE A 699 -43.44 -9.18 22.72
CA ILE A 699 -44.48 -8.59 23.56
C ILE A 699 -44.06 -8.68 25.02
N GLU A 700 -44.27 -7.60 25.71
CA GLU A 700 -44.29 -7.53 27.17
C GLU A 700 -45.45 -6.66 27.66
#